data_fbd24fd0add27062302e772c2d066751
#
_entry.id   fbd24fd0add27062302e772c2d066751
#
_cell.length_a   1.000
_cell.length_b   1.000
_cell.length_c   1.000
_cell.angle_alpha   90.00
_cell.angle_beta   90.00
_cell.angle_gamma   90.00
#
_symmetry.space_group_name_H-M   'P 1'
#
loop_
_entity.id
_entity.type
_entity.pdbx_description
1 polymer ?
#
loop_
_entity_poly.entity_id
_entity_poly.type
_entity_poly.pdbx_seq_one_letter_code
_entity_poly.pdbx_strand_id
1 'polypeptide(L)'
;MIHHLNIDLETFSSVDIKKAGMYKYVQSPDFEILLFGYSLDGAPVEVIDLTHGIGIPDVIRRLLFDPACTKHAFNAAFEWYCLSKYYNTPDPCAWAPQWRDTQLHGLYCGYTAGLGATGAALGLPEDKRKLATGKALIKLFCTPTTPTARNGGRTRTLPHHEPEKWELFKEYNRQDVVTEQEIQRRLSPFPVPDFVQRQWETDLRINARGVAVDLDLIHGALECSDAITDVLTQEAVQLTGLDNPNSVPQLSGWLTKETGSTVTDLRKETVKTMLEGEIPSDTARRALEIRQELSKTSVKKYTAMTEAMCEDGRVRGMLQFYGANRSGRWAGRLVQVQNLPRTYLHGDMLDLARELVKGRKIEHLQLIYGSVPDTLSQLIRTALVPAPGHQFVDADFSAIEARVIAWLAGEDWVLDVFRSHGKIYEATAANMFGVPIEKIVKGNPEYDLRQKGKVATLALGYNGAAPALINMGALKMGIPEEDLPDIVRRWREANKRIVALWYAVENAAIGVVQTGRPAGVRGLLFALEGDHATDQYFLTITLPCGRKLYYARPSLGTNQWGKPSLQYWGMNQTTKKWMPIETYGGKLTENIVQAIARDCLAENIERLEAAGFPVVFHVHDEVIIDIEKEKADLDTVYSIMSQPIDWAPGLPLSADGWCGGYYTKD
;
A
#
# COMPACT_ATOMS: atom_id res chain seq x y z
N MET A 1 9.65 5.28 -37.94
CA MET A 1 10.39 4.53 -36.89
C MET A 1 9.82 4.94 -35.55
N ILE A 2 9.64 4.01 -34.64
CA ILE A 2 9.29 4.33 -33.24
C ILE A 2 10.60 4.78 -32.59
N HIS A 3 10.60 5.97 -31.99
CA HIS A 3 11.72 6.49 -31.23
C HIS A 3 11.58 6.16 -29.75
N HIS A 4 12.70 6.01 -29.06
CA HIS A 4 12.76 5.77 -27.61
C HIS A 4 13.58 6.87 -26.95
N LEU A 5 12.99 7.56 -25.99
CA LEU A 5 13.62 8.64 -25.24
C LEU A 5 13.68 8.28 -23.76
N ASN A 6 14.87 7.95 -23.25
CA ASN A 6 15.11 7.73 -21.83
C ASN A 6 15.39 9.08 -21.15
N ILE A 7 14.79 9.33 -20.00
CA ILE A 7 14.79 10.65 -19.32
C ILE A 7 15.01 10.46 -17.82
N ASP A 8 15.80 11.37 -17.24
CA ASP A 8 15.90 11.56 -15.78
C ASP A 8 15.99 13.04 -15.47
N LEU A 9 15.29 13.49 -14.44
CA LEU A 9 15.21 14.89 -14.05
C LEU A 9 15.79 15.12 -12.65
N GLU A 10 16.54 16.21 -12.51
CA GLU A 10 16.86 16.76 -11.20
C GLU A 10 16.10 18.07 -10.99
N THR A 11 15.43 18.21 -9.85
CA THR A 11 14.48 19.30 -9.61
C THR A 11 14.71 19.97 -8.26
N PHE A 12 14.25 21.20 -8.11
CA PHE A 12 14.20 21.91 -6.85
C PHE A 12 12.77 22.30 -6.50
N SER A 13 12.43 22.23 -5.22
CA SER A 13 11.26 22.87 -4.62
C SER A 13 11.50 23.11 -3.13
N SER A 14 10.89 24.14 -2.55
CA SER A 14 10.88 24.35 -1.11
C SER A 14 9.99 23.33 -0.36
N VAL A 15 9.13 22.63 -1.07
CA VAL A 15 8.23 21.61 -0.51
C VAL A 15 8.98 20.28 -0.33
N ASP A 16 8.88 19.67 0.85
CA ASP A 16 9.44 18.33 1.11
C ASP A 16 8.62 17.25 0.40
N ILE A 17 9.15 16.72 -0.69
CA ILE A 17 8.51 15.67 -1.49
C ILE A 17 8.14 14.41 -0.69
N LYS A 18 8.89 14.08 0.38
CA LYS A 18 8.63 12.88 1.19
C LYS A 18 7.37 13.03 2.05
N LYS A 19 7.07 14.26 2.44
CA LYS A 19 5.89 14.59 3.24
C LYS A 19 4.69 14.94 2.39
N ALA A 20 4.90 15.78 1.39
CA ALA A 20 3.86 16.37 0.58
C ALA A 20 3.48 15.54 -0.68
N GLY A 21 4.39 14.66 -1.11
CA GLY A 21 4.23 13.92 -2.36
C GLY A 21 4.57 14.75 -3.61
N MET A 22 4.63 14.05 -4.73
CA MET A 22 5.05 14.61 -6.03
C MET A 22 4.15 15.77 -6.49
N TYR A 23 2.82 15.59 -6.40
CA TYR A 23 1.88 16.58 -6.96
C TYR A 23 2.01 17.95 -6.29
N LYS A 24 2.02 18.00 -4.96
CA LYS A 24 2.20 19.26 -4.23
C LYS A 24 3.62 19.82 -4.40
N TYR A 25 4.63 18.95 -4.44
CA TYR A 25 6.02 19.34 -4.69
C TYR A 25 6.17 20.10 -6.01
N VAL A 26 5.59 19.58 -7.09
CA VAL A 26 5.65 20.19 -8.44
C VAL A 26 4.74 21.42 -8.58
N GLN A 27 3.66 21.50 -7.78
CA GLN A 27 2.77 22.69 -7.78
C GLN A 27 3.36 23.89 -7.04
N SER A 28 4.45 23.70 -6.28
CA SER A 28 5.11 24.80 -5.57
C SER A 28 5.48 25.93 -6.53
N PRO A 29 5.27 27.22 -6.14
CA PRO A 29 5.62 28.36 -6.98
C PRO A 29 7.10 28.45 -7.33
N ASP A 30 7.97 27.86 -6.52
CA ASP A 30 9.43 27.83 -6.70
C ASP A 30 9.94 26.51 -7.30
N PHE A 31 9.03 25.66 -7.79
CA PHE A 31 9.42 24.44 -8.48
C PHE A 31 10.20 24.76 -9.75
N GLU A 32 11.33 24.08 -9.91
CA GLU A 32 12.24 24.26 -11.04
C GLU A 32 12.87 22.93 -11.44
N ILE A 33 12.94 22.65 -12.75
CA ILE A 33 13.77 21.57 -13.28
C ILE A 33 15.18 22.11 -13.46
N LEU A 34 16.14 21.51 -12.77
CA LEU A 34 17.55 21.93 -12.76
C LEU A 34 18.34 21.28 -13.90
N LEU A 35 18.22 19.95 -14.01
CA LEU A 35 18.91 19.13 -15.00
C LEU A 35 17.90 18.26 -15.75
N PHE A 36 18.11 18.15 -17.05
CA PHE A 36 17.38 17.26 -17.95
C PHE A 36 18.38 16.32 -18.62
N GLY A 37 18.50 15.10 -18.08
CA GLY A 37 19.29 14.03 -18.66
C GLY A 37 18.47 13.24 -19.65
N TYR A 38 19.01 12.95 -20.83
CA TYR A 38 18.30 12.14 -21.84
C TYR A 38 19.23 11.31 -22.73
N SER A 39 18.66 10.26 -23.29
CA SER A 39 19.25 9.50 -24.38
C SER A 39 18.19 9.18 -25.42
N LEU A 40 18.46 9.45 -26.68
CA LEU A 40 17.60 9.14 -27.82
C LEU A 40 18.10 7.87 -28.51
N ASP A 41 17.22 6.86 -28.61
CA ASP A 41 17.49 5.60 -29.34
C ASP A 41 18.78 4.88 -28.89
N GLY A 42 19.15 5.00 -27.62
CA GLY A 42 20.37 4.40 -27.06
C GLY A 42 21.67 5.15 -27.38
N ALA A 43 21.60 6.37 -27.92
CA ALA A 43 22.74 7.27 -28.07
C ALA A 43 23.38 7.61 -26.71
N PRO A 44 24.62 8.10 -26.68
CA PRO A 44 25.24 8.59 -25.45
C PRO A 44 24.32 9.59 -24.71
N VAL A 45 24.29 9.49 -23.39
CA VAL A 45 23.44 10.36 -22.56
C VAL A 45 23.96 11.79 -22.60
N GLU A 46 23.07 12.72 -22.90
CA GLU A 46 23.31 14.16 -22.80
C GLU A 46 22.58 14.71 -21.57
N VAL A 47 23.16 15.74 -20.92
CA VAL A 47 22.59 16.44 -19.77
C VAL A 47 22.49 17.93 -20.11
N ILE A 48 21.28 18.46 -20.06
CA ILE A 48 21.00 19.88 -20.25
C ILE A 48 20.88 20.55 -18.89
N ASP A 49 21.70 21.54 -18.66
CA ASP A 49 21.62 22.41 -17.49
C ASP A 49 20.62 23.55 -17.76
N LEU A 50 19.44 23.46 -17.16
CA LEU A 50 18.35 24.43 -17.36
C LEU A 50 18.49 25.68 -16.49
N THR A 51 19.43 25.70 -15.54
CA THR A 51 19.63 26.83 -14.61
C THR A 51 20.21 28.09 -15.27
N HIS A 52 20.75 27.95 -16.46
CA HIS A 52 21.32 29.05 -17.26
C HIS A 52 20.36 29.64 -18.30
N GLY A 53 19.08 29.34 -18.23
CA GLY A 53 18.08 29.82 -19.19
C GLY A 53 18.13 29.13 -20.57
N ILE A 54 18.94 28.07 -20.72
CA ILE A 54 18.96 27.23 -21.90
C ILE A 54 17.78 26.27 -21.80
N GLY A 55 16.88 26.31 -22.78
CA GLY A 55 15.73 25.39 -22.83
C GLY A 55 16.11 24.00 -23.36
N ILE A 56 15.21 23.05 -23.21
CA ILE A 56 15.32 21.73 -23.85
C ILE A 56 15.35 21.91 -25.37
N PRO A 57 16.30 21.28 -26.10
CA PRO A 57 16.46 21.46 -27.56
C PRO A 57 15.15 21.17 -28.31
N ASP A 58 14.86 21.97 -29.35
CA ASP A 58 13.60 21.87 -30.10
C ASP A 58 13.34 20.48 -30.70
N VAL A 59 14.39 19.78 -31.08
CA VAL A 59 14.28 18.40 -31.60
C VAL A 59 13.75 17.47 -30.47
N ILE A 60 14.31 17.56 -29.28
CA ILE A 60 13.90 16.75 -28.14
C ILE A 60 12.50 17.17 -27.67
N ARG A 61 12.21 18.48 -27.65
CA ARG A 61 10.86 18.97 -27.32
C ARG A 61 9.79 18.42 -28.28
N ARG A 62 10.07 18.31 -29.58
CA ARG A 62 9.15 17.69 -30.55
C ARG A 62 8.94 16.22 -30.25
N LEU A 63 10.00 15.47 -29.96
CA LEU A 63 9.94 14.05 -29.61
C LEU A 63 9.20 13.81 -28.29
N LEU A 64 9.30 14.71 -27.31
CA LEU A 64 8.54 14.62 -26.06
C LEU A 64 7.02 14.56 -26.31
N PHE A 65 6.52 15.29 -27.30
CA PHE A 65 5.09 15.32 -27.63
C PHE A 65 4.70 14.47 -28.85
N ASP A 66 5.67 13.83 -29.51
CA ASP A 66 5.38 12.94 -30.63
C ASP A 66 4.78 11.62 -30.10
N PRO A 67 3.55 11.24 -30.54
CA PRO A 67 2.96 9.95 -30.19
C PRO A 67 3.78 8.73 -30.66
N ALA A 68 4.61 8.89 -31.70
CA ALA A 68 5.50 7.84 -32.20
C ALA A 68 6.80 7.70 -31.39
N CYS A 69 7.02 8.56 -30.38
CA CYS A 69 8.15 8.48 -29.48
C CYS A 69 7.72 7.96 -28.13
N THR A 70 8.27 6.83 -27.68
CA THR A 70 8.05 6.29 -26.35
C THR A 70 9.04 6.89 -25.35
N LYS A 71 8.55 7.45 -24.25
CA LYS A 71 9.36 8.01 -23.17
C LYS A 71 9.54 6.95 -22.09
N HIS A 72 10.77 6.84 -21.59
CA HIS A 72 11.15 5.90 -20.52
C HIS A 72 11.78 6.68 -19.38
N ALA A 73 11.41 6.33 -18.15
CA ALA A 73 12.07 6.84 -16.95
C ALA A 73 11.94 5.84 -15.81
N PHE A 74 12.80 5.94 -14.80
CA PHE A 74 12.67 5.17 -13.58
C PHE A 74 11.79 5.92 -12.58
N ASN A 75 10.57 5.43 -12.31
CA ASN A 75 9.48 6.14 -11.65
C ASN A 75 8.88 7.24 -12.54
N ALA A 76 8.56 6.86 -13.76
CA ALA A 76 8.15 7.76 -14.86
C ALA A 76 6.99 8.71 -14.53
N ALA A 77 6.19 8.40 -13.52
CA ALA A 77 5.16 9.30 -13.01
C ALA A 77 5.73 10.67 -12.59
N PHE A 78 6.96 10.70 -12.08
CA PHE A 78 7.62 11.93 -11.65
C PHE A 78 8.01 12.79 -12.85
N GLU A 79 8.74 12.23 -13.83
CA GLU A 79 9.16 12.92 -15.05
C GLU A 79 7.96 13.39 -15.87
N TRP A 80 6.96 12.51 -15.98
CA TRP A 80 5.69 12.82 -16.63
C TRP A 80 5.02 14.07 -16.05
N TYR A 81 4.89 14.14 -14.71
CA TYR A 81 4.19 15.25 -14.07
C TYR A 81 5.05 16.54 -14.01
N CYS A 82 6.35 16.42 -13.77
CA CYS A 82 7.29 17.55 -13.81
C CYS A 82 7.30 18.22 -15.19
N LEU A 83 7.43 17.44 -16.26
CA LEU A 83 7.42 17.96 -17.63
C LEU A 83 6.04 18.49 -18.04
N SER A 84 4.95 17.87 -17.56
CA SER A 84 3.60 18.39 -17.75
C SER A 84 3.43 19.80 -17.17
N LYS A 85 3.98 20.05 -15.99
CA LYS A 85 3.99 21.35 -15.34
C LYS A 85 4.89 22.35 -16.11
N TYR A 86 6.10 21.91 -16.47
CA TYR A 86 7.07 22.74 -17.18
C TYR A 86 6.54 23.27 -18.53
N TYR A 87 5.78 22.44 -19.26
CA TYR A 87 5.17 22.82 -20.53
C TYR A 87 3.71 23.29 -20.42
N ASN A 88 3.15 23.39 -19.22
CA ASN A 88 1.74 23.72 -18.97
C ASN A 88 0.81 22.84 -19.82
N THR A 89 1.02 21.53 -19.83
CA THR A 89 0.22 20.57 -20.61
C THR A 89 -1.24 20.61 -20.12
N PRO A 90 -2.24 20.90 -20.97
CA PRO A 90 -3.64 21.07 -20.55
C PRO A 90 -4.23 19.81 -19.93
N ASP A 91 -3.90 18.64 -20.48
CA ASP A 91 -4.31 17.34 -19.96
C ASP A 91 -3.08 16.42 -19.86
N PRO A 92 -2.41 16.39 -18.70
CA PRO A 92 -1.29 15.47 -18.47
C PRO A 92 -1.65 14.01 -18.72
N CYS A 93 -2.89 13.59 -18.38
CA CYS A 93 -3.30 12.20 -18.48
C CYS A 93 -3.40 11.71 -19.93
N ALA A 94 -3.73 12.58 -20.88
CA ALA A 94 -3.72 12.24 -22.31
C ALA A 94 -2.31 11.92 -22.83
N TRP A 95 -1.28 12.36 -22.14
CA TRP A 95 0.12 12.11 -22.48
C TRP A 95 0.68 10.81 -21.86
N ALA A 96 0.03 10.29 -20.82
CA ALA A 96 0.47 9.09 -20.09
C ALA A 96 0.69 7.83 -20.99
N PRO A 97 -0.11 7.54 -22.04
CA PRO A 97 0.09 6.37 -22.87
C PRO A 97 1.45 6.30 -23.60
N GLN A 98 2.14 7.42 -23.75
CA GLN A 98 3.46 7.50 -24.37
C GLN A 98 4.61 7.19 -23.40
N TRP A 99 4.33 7.01 -22.12
CA TRP A 99 5.32 6.77 -21.07
C TRP A 99 5.41 5.29 -20.68
N ARG A 100 6.61 4.87 -20.34
CA ARG A 100 6.90 3.54 -19.79
C ARG A 100 7.74 3.69 -18.54
N ASP A 101 7.31 3.04 -17.47
CA ASP A 101 7.97 3.14 -16.18
C ASP A 101 8.89 1.93 -15.96
N THR A 102 10.20 2.17 -15.98
CA THR A 102 11.21 1.12 -15.72
C THR A 102 11.17 0.64 -14.26
N GLN A 103 10.68 1.45 -13.30
CA GLN A 103 10.41 0.99 -11.94
C GLN A 103 9.28 -0.05 -11.94
N LEU A 104 8.17 0.22 -12.63
CA LEU A 104 7.09 -0.76 -12.80
C LEU A 104 7.62 -2.05 -13.42
N HIS A 105 8.45 -1.96 -14.46
CA HIS A 105 9.05 -3.13 -15.09
C HIS A 105 9.86 -3.96 -14.10
N GLY A 106 10.70 -3.30 -13.29
CA GLY A 106 11.44 -3.96 -12.21
C GLY A 106 10.54 -4.62 -11.17
N LEU A 107 9.51 -3.93 -10.69
CA LEU A 107 8.54 -4.44 -9.73
C LEU A 107 7.74 -5.63 -10.29
N TYR A 108 7.33 -5.56 -11.57
CA TYR A 108 6.66 -6.63 -12.28
C TYR A 108 7.51 -7.90 -12.31
N CYS A 109 8.81 -7.78 -12.57
CA CYS A 109 9.77 -8.89 -12.55
C CYS A 109 10.23 -9.29 -11.13
N GLY A 110 9.58 -8.80 -10.07
CA GLY A 110 9.82 -9.19 -8.68
C GLY A 110 11.00 -8.47 -8.00
N TYR A 111 11.59 -7.45 -8.61
CA TYR A 111 12.67 -6.65 -8.05
C TYR A 111 12.15 -5.55 -7.09
N THR A 112 12.99 -4.59 -6.76
CA THR A 112 12.73 -3.53 -5.78
C THR A 112 12.28 -2.23 -6.44
N ALA A 113 11.75 -1.29 -5.64
CA ALA A 113 11.26 0.00 -6.13
C ALA A 113 12.35 1.09 -6.30
N GLY A 114 13.62 0.82 -6.01
CA GLY A 114 14.67 1.85 -6.06
C GLY A 114 15.67 1.59 -7.18
N LEU A 115 16.01 2.60 -8.00
CA LEU A 115 16.94 2.49 -9.13
C LEU A 115 18.25 1.79 -8.74
N GLY A 116 18.96 2.29 -7.73
CA GLY A 116 20.22 1.69 -7.28
C GLY A 116 20.04 0.28 -6.68
N ALA A 117 18.95 0.03 -5.95
CA ALA A 117 18.66 -1.28 -5.37
C ALA A 117 18.28 -2.31 -6.45
N THR A 118 17.52 -1.90 -7.47
CA THR A 118 17.19 -2.75 -8.63
C THR A 118 18.44 -3.07 -9.44
N GLY A 119 19.30 -2.08 -9.71
CA GLY A 119 20.56 -2.30 -10.39
C GLY A 119 21.50 -3.25 -9.61
N ALA A 120 21.57 -3.11 -8.30
CA ALA A 120 22.35 -4.03 -7.46
C ALA A 120 21.77 -5.46 -7.46
N ALA A 121 20.43 -5.59 -7.37
CA ALA A 121 19.76 -6.90 -7.42
C ALA A 121 19.93 -7.60 -8.78
N LEU A 122 19.98 -6.85 -9.87
CA LEU A 122 20.29 -7.32 -11.21
C LEU A 122 21.79 -7.61 -11.42
N GLY A 123 22.66 -7.26 -10.48
CA GLY A 123 24.10 -7.47 -10.61
C GLY A 123 24.73 -6.59 -11.68
N LEU A 124 24.27 -5.34 -11.85
CA LEU A 124 24.89 -4.43 -12.81
C LEU A 124 26.39 -4.21 -12.51
N PRO A 125 27.25 -4.09 -13.55
CA PRO A 125 28.64 -3.74 -13.36
C PRO A 125 28.78 -2.33 -12.76
N GLU A 126 29.92 -2.03 -12.15
CA GLU A 126 30.08 -0.80 -11.36
C GLU A 126 29.89 0.48 -12.18
N ASP A 127 30.37 0.49 -13.41
CA ASP A 127 30.21 1.61 -14.37
C ASP A 127 28.76 1.84 -14.85
N LYS A 128 27.85 0.90 -14.54
CA LYS A 128 26.42 0.96 -14.86
C LYS A 128 25.54 1.13 -13.63
N ARG A 129 26.14 1.29 -12.44
CA ARG A 129 25.39 1.47 -11.19
C ARG A 129 25.20 2.95 -10.87
N LYS A 130 24.11 3.24 -10.15
CA LYS A 130 23.83 4.54 -9.56
C LYS A 130 24.97 4.99 -8.66
N LEU A 131 25.39 6.26 -8.76
CA LEU A 131 26.45 6.84 -7.95
C LEU A 131 26.05 6.98 -6.48
N ALA A 132 26.91 6.58 -5.57
CA ALA A 132 26.66 6.65 -4.12
C ALA A 132 26.56 8.09 -3.57
N THR A 133 27.19 9.06 -4.25
CA THR A 133 27.23 10.48 -3.86
C THR A 133 25.90 11.20 -4.03
N GLY A 134 24.94 10.64 -4.77
CA GLY A 134 23.69 11.30 -5.16
C GLY A 134 22.86 11.86 -4.02
N LYS A 135 22.75 11.14 -2.89
CA LYS A 135 21.96 11.63 -1.75
C LYS A 135 22.47 12.98 -1.18
N ALA A 136 23.79 13.17 -1.17
CA ALA A 136 24.40 14.41 -0.70
C ALA A 136 24.19 15.55 -1.69
N LEU A 137 24.29 15.27 -3.00
CA LEU A 137 24.09 16.22 -4.08
C LEU A 137 22.62 16.67 -4.17
N ILE A 138 21.67 15.73 -4.13
CA ILE A 138 20.23 16.03 -4.06
C ILE A 138 19.92 16.91 -2.85
N LYS A 139 20.44 16.57 -1.65
CA LYS A 139 20.25 17.40 -0.48
C LYS A 139 20.82 18.80 -0.65
N LEU A 140 21.93 18.94 -1.37
CA LEU A 140 22.61 20.22 -1.57
C LEU A 140 21.87 21.13 -2.55
N PHE A 141 21.43 20.60 -3.69
CA PHE A 141 20.89 21.40 -4.79
C PHE A 141 19.37 21.36 -4.93
N CYS A 142 18.73 20.24 -4.52
CA CYS A 142 17.29 20.02 -4.72
C CYS A 142 16.42 20.37 -3.51
N THR A 143 17.01 20.73 -2.37
CA THR A 143 16.27 21.07 -1.14
C THR A 143 16.69 22.43 -0.58
N PRO A 144 15.79 23.10 0.17
CA PRO A 144 16.13 24.33 0.86
C PRO A 144 17.34 24.15 1.79
N THR A 145 18.15 25.20 1.86
CA THR A 145 19.32 25.28 2.75
C THR A 145 18.98 26.12 3.97
N THR A 146 19.33 25.64 5.17
CA THR A 146 19.16 26.45 6.38
C THR A 146 20.12 27.64 6.35
N PRO A 147 19.64 28.88 6.50
CA PRO A 147 20.49 30.06 6.57
C PRO A 147 21.45 29.99 7.76
N THR A 148 22.72 30.21 7.50
CA THR A 148 23.79 30.31 8.53
C THR A 148 24.78 31.41 8.18
N ALA A 149 25.56 31.88 9.14
CA ALA A 149 26.64 32.83 8.88
C ALA A 149 27.69 32.27 7.90
N ARG A 150 27.93 30.94 7.93
CA ARG A 150 28.90 30.28 7.05
C ARG A 150 28.47 30.24 5.59
N ASN A 151 27.14 30.14 5.32
CA ASN A 151 26.62 30.11 3.95
C ASN A 151 26.15 31.47 3.45
N GLY A 152 26.45 32.56 4.19
CA GLY A 152 26.04 33.92 3.84
C GLY A 152 24.52 34.16 3.93
N GLY A 153 23.81 33.41 4.77
CA GLY A 153 22.35 33.53 4.95
C GLY A 153 21.53 32.92 3.83
N ARG A 154 22.12 32.06 3.00
CA ARG A 154 21.42 31.48 1.82
C ARG A 154 20.34 30.48 2.23
N THR A 155 19.21 30.55 1.54
CA THR A 155 18.09 29.60 1.65
C THR A 155 18.14 28.51 0.57
N ARG A 156 19.02 28.64 -0.44
CA ARG A 156 19.21 27.73 -1.56
C ARG A 156 20.66 27.69 -2.03
N THR A 157 21.16 26.55 -2.45
CA THR A 157 22.46 26.39 -3.10
C THR A 157 22.28 26.39 -4.60
N LEU A 158 22.93 27.34 -5.29
CA LEU A 158 22.92 27.48 -6.75
C LEU A 158 24.23 26.89 -7.35
N PRO A 159 24.27 26.59 -8.66
CA PRO A 159 25.45 25.99 -9.32
C PRO A 159 26.77 26.72 -9.03
N HIS A 160 26.77 28.05 -9.13
CA HIS A 160 27.96 28.89 -8.92
C HIS A 160 28.48 28.92 -7.48
N HIS A 161 27.69 28.49 -6.50
CA HIS A 161 28.13 28.39 -5.11
C HIS A 161 29.05 27.18 -4.86
N GLU A 162 28.88 26.10 -5.65
CA GLU A 162 29.60 24.83 -5.51
C GLU A 162 29.86 24.22 -6.91
N PRO A 163 30.65 24.87 -7.77
CA PRO A 163 30.75 24.51 -9.20
C PRO A 163 31.29 23.08 -9.42
N GLU A 164 32.25 22.62 -8.63
CA GLU A 164 32.79 21.27 -8.74
C GLU A 164 31.73 20.19 -8.40
N LYS A 165 30.93 20.46 -7.37
CA LYS A 165 29.83 19.56 -6.98
C LYS A 165 28.69 19.62 -7.99
N TRP A 166 28.51 20.75 -8.68
CA TRP A 166 27.53 20.87 -9.75
C TRP A 166 27.91 20.01 -10.96
N GLU A 167 29.17 19.99 -11.37
CA GLU A 167 29.64 19.09 -12.42
C GLU A 167 29.45 17.62 -12.01
N LEU A 168 29.74 17.26 -10.75
CA LEU A 168 29.49 15.93 -10.24
C LEU A 168 27.98 15.60 -10.22
N PHE A 169 27.11 16.61 -10.02
CA PHE A 169 25.65 16.43 -10.05
C PHE A 169 25.13 16.19 -11.46
N LYS A 170 25.71 16.84 -12.47
CA LYS A 170 25.43 16.53 -13.89
C LYS A 170 25.84 15.10 -14.24
N GLU A 171 27.00 14.66 -13.76
CA GLU A 171 27.43 13.27 -13.97
C GLU A 171 26.52 12.26 -13.23
N TYR A 172 26.02 12.62 -12.05
CA TYR A 172 25.05 11.83 -11.32
C TYR A 172 23.73 11.64 -12.13
N ASN A 173 23.16 12.72 -12.67
CA ASN A 173 21.98 12.68 -13.52
C ASN A 173 22.23 11.84 -14.80
N ARG A 174 23.41 12.01 -15.44
CA ARG A 174 23.84 11.17 -16.58
C ARG A 174 23.82 9.69 -16.21
N GLN A 175 24.41 9.34 -15.05
CA GLN A 175 24.54 7.96 -14.59
C GLN A 175 23.17 7.35 -14.24
N ASP A 176 22.20 8.13 -13.77
CA ASP A 176 20.85 7.62 -13.48
C ASP A 176 20.16 7.19 -14.78
N VAL A 177 20.28 7.94 -15.89
CA VAL A 177 19.80 7.50 -17.21
C VAL A 177 20.53 6.25 -17.71
N VAL A 178 21.85 6.18 -17.56
CA VAL A 178 22.65 4.99 -17.95
C VAL A 178 22.20 3.75 -17.16
N THR A 179 21.97 3.92 -15.87
CA THR A 179 21.50 2.82 -14.99
C THR A 179 20.10 2.36 -15.38
N GLU A 180 19.20 3.29 -15.65
CA GLU A 180 17.84 3.01 -16.09
C GLU A 180 17.82 2.23 -17.42
N GLN A 181 18.58 2.68 -18.42
CA GLN A 181 18.70 1.99 -19.72
C GLN A 181 19.22 0.56 -19.57
N GLU A 182 20.22 0.34 -18.71
CA GLU A 182 20.77 -0.99 -18.51
C GLU A 182 19.74 -1.91 -17.81
N ILE A 183 18.95 -1.40 -16.86
CA ILE A 183 17.83 -2.13 -16.25
C ILE A 183 16.80 -2.48 -17.33
N GLN A 184 16.37 -1.52 -18.12
CA GLN A 184 15.41 -1.71 -19.22
C GLN A 184 15.90 -2.77 -20.20
N ARG A 185 17.17 -2.69 -20.63
CA ARG A 185 17.78 -3.65 -21.55
C ARG A 185 17.76 -5.07 -20.97
N ARG A 186 18.10 -5.23 -19.70
CA ARG A 186 18.12 -6.54 -19.04
C ARG A 186 16.72 -7.11 -18.85
N LEU A 187 15.73 -6.28 -18.59
CA LEU A 187 14.35 -6.73 -18.37
C LEU A 187 13.55 -6.85 -19.68
N SER A 188 14.07 -6.36 -20.80
CA SER A 188 13.35 -6.40 -22.10
C SER A 188 12.84 -7.77 -22.54
N PRO A 189 13.48 -8.92 -22.20
CA PRO A 189 12.92 -10.24 -22.50
C PRO A 189 11.65 -10.60 -21.69
N PHE A 190 11.34 -9.82 -20.65
CA PHE A 190 10.22 -10.06 -19.71
C PHE A 190 9.28 -8.84 -19.69
N PRO A 191 8.61 -8.51 -20.80
CA PRO A 191 7.87 -7.26 -20.94
C PRO A 191 6.66 -7.19 -20.00
N VAL A 192 6.35 -5.97 -19.57
CA VAL A 192 5.08 -5.67 -18.90
C VAL A 192 3.95 -5.80 -19.94
N PRO A 193 2.90 -6.59 -19.69
CA PRO A 193 1.78 -6.72 -20.64
C PRO A 193 1.05 -5.39 -20.88
N ASP A 194 0.53 -5.19 -22.07
CA ASP A 194 -0.16 -3.94 -22.45
C ASP A 194 -1.36 -3.63 -21.55
N PHE A 195 -2.10 -4.63 -21.07
CA PHE A 195 -3.20 -4.38 -20.15
C PHE A 195 -2.73 -3.90 -18.77
N VAL A 196 -1.56 -4.35 -18.30
CA VAL A 196 -0.94 -3.85 -17.06
C VAL A 196 -0.46 -2.41 -17.25
N GLN A 197 0.08 -2.10 -18.44
CA GLN A 197 0.44 -0.73 -18.81
C GLN A 197 -0.80 0.20 -18.78
N ARG A 198 -1.94 -0.19 -19.37
CA ARG A 198 -3.19 0.58 -19.29
C ARG A 198 -3.69 0.77 -17.87
N GLN A 199 -3.56 -0.25 -17.01
CA GLN A 199 -3.89 -0.13 -15.58
C GLN A 199 -3.00 0.90 -14.87
N TRP A 200 -1.72 0.98 -15.21
CA TRP A 200 -0.82 2.02 -14.70
C TRP A 200 -1.23 3.43 -15.18
N GLU A 201 -1.64 3.57 -16.42
CA GLU A 201 -2.17 4.84 -16.95
C GLU A 201 -3.47 5.26 -16.22
N THR A 202 -4.32 4.29 -15.89
CA THR A 202 -5.52 4.52 -15.06
C THR A 202 -5.16 4.93 -13.63
N ASP A 203 -4.14 4.29 -13.04
CA ASP A 203 -3.61 4.68 -11.72
C ASP A 203 -3.08 6.12 -11.71
N LEU A 204 -2.39 6.56 -12.76
CA LEU A 204 -1.96 7.95 -12.90
C LEU A 204 -3.18 8.91 -12.89
N ARG A 205 -4.26 8.57 -13.59
CA ARG A 205 -5.51 9.38 -13.59
C ARG A 205 -6.13 9.45 -12.21
N ILE A 206 -6.25 8.32 -11.50
CA ILE A 206 -6.78 8.26 -10.14
C ILE A 206 -5.94 9.11 -9.19
N ASN A 207 -4.62 8.93 -9.20
CA ASN A 207 -3.70 9.70 -8.37
C ASN A 207 -3.70 11.19 -8.68
N ALA A 208 -3.80 11.58 -9.96
CA ALA A 208 -3.88 12.98 -10.39
C ALA A 208 -5.22 13.64 -10.03
N ARG A 209 -6.33 12.89 -10.06
CA ARG A 209 -7.65 13.35 -9.60
C ARG A 209 -7.63 13.62 -8.10
N GLY A 210 -7.10 12.70 -7.30
CA GLY A 210 -7.02 12.79 -5.86
C GLY A 210 -8.39 12.88 -5.19
N VAL A 211 -8.41 13.16 -3.88
CA VAL A 211 -9.62 13.25 -3.06
C VAL A 211 -9.61 14.53 -2.22
N ALA A 212 -10.75 15.17 -2.07
CA ALA A 212 -10.90 16.37 -1.23
C ALA A 212 -10.85 16.01 0.26
N VAL A 213 -10.46 16.99 1.10
CA VAL A 213 -10.39 16.82 2.54
C VAL A 213 -11.19 17.92 3.27
N ASP A 214 -11.78 17.54 4.40
CA ASP A 214 -12.51 18.44 5.31
C ASP A 214 -11.51 19.22 6.19
N LEU A 215 -11.10 20.40 5.73
CA LEU A 215 -10.12 21.22 6.42
C LEU A 215 -10.56 21.66 7.82
N ASP A 216 -11.83 21.95 8.01
CA ASP A 216 -12.35 22.37 9.31
C ASP A 216 -12.24 21.23 10.33
N LEU A 217 -12.56 20.02 9.89
CA LEU A 217 -12.37 18.82 10.72
C LEU A 217 -10.89 18.55 11.02
N ILE A 218 -10.03 18.67 10.02
CA ILE A 218 -8.58 18.46 10.19
C ILE A 218 -7.99 19.47 11.18
N HIS A 219 -8.25 20.75 11.01
CA HIS A 219 -7.75 21.80 11.89
C HIS A 219 -8.32 21.65 13.30
N GLY A 220 -9.64 21.41 13.42
CA GLY A 220 -10.27 21.15 14.71
C GLY A 220 -9.67 19.93 15.43
N ALA A 221 -9.37 18.85 14.68
CA ALA A 221 -8.75 17.64 15.25
C ALA A 221 -7.32 17.89 15.74
N LEU A 222 -6.51 18.65 14.99
CA LEU A 222 -5.15 19.00 15.40
C LEU A 222 -5.15 19.88 16.65
N GLU A 223 -5.98 20.94 16.66
CA GLU A 223 -6.11 21.85 17.82
C GLU A 223 -6.63 21.10 19.07
N CYS A 224 -7.66 20.24 18.93
CA CYS A 224 -8.15 19.41 20.03
C CYS A 224 -7.09 18.43 20.53
N SER A 225 -6.30 17.86 19.63
CA SER A 225 -5.20 16.94 19.99
C SER A 225 -4.11 17.62 20.79
N ASP A 226 -3.69 18.82 20.36
CA ASP A 226 -2.66 19.58 21.05
C ASP A 226 -3.15 19.98 22.45
N ALA A 227 -4.34 20.53 22.56
CA ALA A 227 -4.91 20.95 23.85
C ALA A 227 -5.08 19.78 24.84
N ILE A 228 -5.60 18.61 24.39
CA ILE A 228 -5.74 17.46 25.28
C ILE A 228 -4.38 16.84 25.64
N THR A 229 -3.40 16.89 24.73
CA THR A 229 -2.05 16.43 25.01
C THR A 229 -1.39 17.24 26.13
N ASP A 230 -1.58 18.55 26.11
CA ASP A 230 -1.08 19.44 27.17
C ASP A 230 -1.73 19.13 28.52
N VAL A 231 -3.06 18.98 28.55
CA VAL A 231 -3.80 18.62 29.77
C VAL A 231 -3.33 17.28 30.34
N LEU A 232 -3.30 16.23 29.50
CA LEU A 232 -2.89 14.89 29.94
C LEU A 232 -1.41 14.85 30.36
N THR A 233 -0.54 15.61 29.70
CA THR A 233 0.88 15.70 30.06
C THR A 233 1.04 16.38 31.43
N GLN A 234 0.31 17.48 31.70
CA GLN A 234 0.33 18.16 32.98
C GLN A 234 -0.21 17.25 34.09
N GLU A 235 -1.31 16.55 33.86
CA GLU A 235 -1.86 15.56 34.78
C GLU A 235 -0.82 14.46 35.10
N ALA A 236 -0.15 13.90 34.06
CA ALA A 236 0.88 12.88 34.25
C ALA A 236 2.07 13.39 35.07
N VAL A 237 2.53 14.65 34.86
CA VAL A 237 3.57 15.28 35.67
C VAL A 237 3.13 15.40 37.14
N GLN A 238 1.90 15.85 37.39
CA GLN A 238 1.37 15.99 38.75
C GLN A 238 1.23 14.63 39.46
N LEU A 239 0.78 13.60 38.75
CA LEU A 239 0.59 12.25 39.32
C LEU A 239 1.92 11.55 39.61
N THR A 240 2.91 11.70 38.72
CA THR A 240 4.14 10.91 38.79
C THR A 240 5.33 11.66 39.40
N GLY A 241 5.29 12.99 39.41
CA GLY A 241 6.43 13.83 39.79
C GLY A 241 7.61 13.75 38.81
N LEU A 242 7.43 13.19 37.62
CA LEU A 242 8.48 13.05 36.61
C LEU A 242 8.61 14.32 35.76
N ASP A 243 9.84 14.71 35.43
CA ASP A 243 10.09 15.82 34.50
C ASP A 243 9.57 15.55 33.10
N ASN A 244 9.63 14.27 32.68
CA ASN A 244 9.11 13.83 31.37
C ASN A 244 8.39 12.48 31.50
N PRO A 245 7.09 12.48 31.79
CA PRO A 245 6.28 11.25 31.89
C PRO A 245 6.12 10.51 30.56
N ASN A 246 6.47 11.14 29.41
CA ASN A 246 6.51 10.48 28.09
C ASN A 246 7.78 9.66 27.87
N SER A 247 8.82 9.86 28.68
CA SER A 247 10.04 9.07 28.64
C SER A 247 9.80 7.65 29.11
N VAL A 248 9.95 6.66 28.20
CA VAL A 248 9.77 5.25 28.54
C VAL A 248 10.62 4.82 29.73
N PRO A 249 11.95 5.14 29.80
CA PRO A 249 12.77 4.80 30.98
C PRO A 249 12.28 5.43 32.28
N GLN A 250 11.88 6.70 32.27
CA GLN A 250 11.42 7.39 33.50
C GLN A 250 10.10 6.80 33.99
N LEU A 251 9.12 6.64 33.08
CA LEU A 251 7.80 6.11 33.44
C LEU A 251 7.86 4.63 33.85
N SER A 252 8.65 3.78 33.17
CA SER A 252 8.83 2.38 33.57
C SER A 252 9.48 2.25 34.93
N GLY A 253 10.50 3.08 35.24
CA GLY A 253 11.16 3.12 36.55
C GLY A 253 10.19 3.56 37.66
N TRP A 254 9.35 4.56 37.40
CA TRP A 254 8.34 5.04 38.35
C TRP A 254 7.26 3.97 38.57
N LEU A 255 6.71 3.35 37.51
CA LEU A 255 5.72 2.28 37.59
C LEU A 255 6.27 1.08 38.36
N THR A 256 7.53 0.69 38.16
CA THR A 256 8.15 -0.42 38.89
C THR A 256 8.17 -0.16 40.39
N LYS A 257 8.44 1.08 40.82
CA LYS A 257 8.43 1.48 42.23
C LYS A 257 7.02 1.52 42.78
N GLU A 258 6.07 2.08 42.04
CA GLU A 258 4.68 2.29 42.46
C GLU A 258 3.90 0.98 42.55
N THR A 259 4.14 0.04 41.63
CA THR A 259 3.40 -1.25 41.61
C THR A 259 4.13 -2.39 42.28
N GLY A 260 5.43 -2.24 42.60
CA GLY A 260 6.28 -3.30 43.12
C GLY A 260 6.62 -4.41 42.09
N SER A 261 6.19 -4.26 40.84
CA SER A 261 6.38 -5.23 39.75
C SER A 261 7.29 -4.62 38.67
N THR A 262 8.26 -5.39 38.15
CA THR A 262 9.19 -4.90 37.11
C THR A 262 8.46 -4.61 35.82
N VAL A 263 8.52 -3.36 35.33
CA VAL A 263 7.97 -2.92 34.05
C VAL A 263 9.12 -2.74 33.04
N THR A 264 9.24 -3.65 32.10
CA THR A 264 10.37 -3.68 31.14
C THR A 264 10.12 -2.86 29.89
N ASP A 265 8.88 -2.69 29.46
CA ASP A 265 8.50 -1.86 28.32
C ASP A 265 7.09 -1.26 28.49
N LEU A 266 6.77 -0.26 27.66
CA LEU A 266 5.47 0.43 27.63
C LEU A 266 4.88 0.41 26.21
N ARG A 267 5.04 -0.74 25.52
CA ARG A 267 4.41 -0.97 24.23
C ARG A 267 2.90 -1.08 24.40
N LYS A 268 2.17 -0.80 23.34
CA LYS A 268 0.69 -0.77 23.34
C LYS A 268 0.07 -2.04 23.95
N GLU A 269 0.57 -3.22 23.57
CA GLU A 269 0.05 -4.50 24.10
C GLU A 269 0.40 -4.68 25.58
N THR A 270 1.62 -4.31 26.00
CA THR A 270 2.05 -4.39 27.41
C THR A 270 1.20 -3.50 28.30
N VAL A 271 1.01 -2.23 27.91
CA VAL A 271 0.16 -1.27 28.64
C VAL A 271 -1.29 -1.77 28.72
N LYS A 272 -1.82 -2.31 27.62
CA LYS A 272 -3.18 -2.88 27.57
C LYS A 272 -3.32 -4.07 28.53
N THR A 273 -2.38 -5.02 28.49
CA THR A 273 -2.38 -6.19 29.37
C THR A 273 -2.31 -5.78 30.85
N MET A 274 -1.48 -4.76 31.17
CA MET A 274 -1.42 -4.23 32.55
C MET A 274 -2.75 -3.61 32.98
N LEU A 275 -3.42 -2.84 32.12
CA LEU A 275 -4.72 -2.22 32.41
C LEU A 275 -5.87 -3.24 32.54
N GLU A 276 -5.79 -4.37 31.86
CA GLU A 276 -6.75 -5.49 31.98
C GLU A 276 -6.55 -6.31 33.28
N GLY A 277 -5.36 -6.23 33.89
CA GLY A 277 -5.02 -6.89 35.12
C GLY A 277 -5.32 -6.07 36.37
N GLU A 278 -5.04 -6.66 37.56
CA GLU A 278 -5.06 -5.94 38.81
C GLU A 278 -3.84 -5.02 38.96
N ILE A 279 -4.09 -3.73 39.14
CA ILE A 279 -3.06 -2.72 39.42
C ILE A 279 -3.27 -2.24 40.86
N PRO A 280 -2.28 -2.39 41.78
CA PRO A 280 -2.43 -2.11 43.20
C PRO A 280 -2.57 -0.61 43.54
N SER A 281 -2.31 0.28 42.56
CA SER A 281 -2.33 1.74 42.74
C SER A 281 -3.23 2.40 41.70
N ASP A 282 -4.21 3.18 42.13
CA ASP A 282 -5.07 3.98 41.25
C ASP A 282 -4.24 5.02 40.48
N THR A 283 -3.20 5.56 41.12
CA THR A 283 -2.26 6.50 40.48
C THR A 283 -1.49 5.83 39.36
N ALA A 284 -1.03 4.58 39.56
CA ALA A 284 -0.35 3.81 38.50
C ALA A 284 -1.32 3.46 37.36
N ARG A 285 -2.57 3.09 37.69
CA ARG A 285 -3.61 2.86 36.68
C ARG A 285 -3.85 4.09 35.85
N ARG A 286 -4.04 5.24 36.49
CA ARG A 286 -4.28 6.51 35.76
C ARG A 286 -3.10 6.93 34.92
N ALA A 287 -1.86 6.77 35.41
CA ALA A 287 -0.66 7.05 34.62
C ALA A 287 -0.55 6.14 33.38
N LEU A 288 -0.95 4.87 33.47
CA LEU A 288 -0.99 3.94 32.34
C LEU A 288 -2.10 4.30 31.33
N GLU A 289 -3.28 4.73 31.81
CA GLU A 289 -4.37 5.24 30.95
C GLU A 289 -3.91 6.46 30.16
N ILE A 290 -3.31 7.45 30.83
CA ILE A 290 -2.74 8.64 30.17
C ILE A 290 -1.67 8.22 29.15
N ARG A 291 -0.78 7.29 29.53
CA ARG A 291 0.22 6.75 28.58
C ARG A 291 -0.42 6.10 27.36
N GLN A 292 -1.51 5.36 27.54
CA GLN A 292 -2.26 4.74 26.45
C GLN A 292 -2.89 5.81 25.54
N GLU A 293 -3.49 6.85 26.10
CA GLU A 293 -4.09 7.96 25.34
C GLU A 293 -3.04 8.76 24.58
N LEU A 294 -1.94 9.17 25.20
CA LEU A 294 -0.86 9.91 24.58
C LEU A 294 -0.07 9.09 23.54
N SER A 295 -0.12 7.77 23.60
CA SER A 295 0.54 6.90 22.62
C SER A 295 -0.21 6.77 21.30
N LYS A 296 -1.43 7.32 21.18
CA LYS A 296 -2.22 7.30 19.96
C LYS A 296 -1.62 8.22 18.90
N THR A 297 -0.79 7.65 18.03
CA THR A 297 -0.10 8.38 16.95
C THR A 297 -0.95 8.60 15.70
N SER A 298 -2.18 8.10 15.69
CA SER A 298 -3.10 8.18 14.53
C SER A 298 -3.42 9.61 14.10
N VAL A 299 -3.42 10.57 15.02
CA VAL A 299 -3.62 12.01 14.74
C VAL A 299 -2.59 12.56 13.72
N LYS A 300 -1.39 11.96 13.62
CA LYS A 300 -0.42 12.28 12.56
C LYS A 300 -0.97 12.12 11.13
N LYS A 301 -2.09 11.40 10.95
CA LYS A 301 -2.76 11.29 9.67
C LYS A 301 -3.39 12.61 9.22
N TYR A 302 -3.92 13.40 10.16
CA TYR A 302 -4.40 14.76 9.86
C TYR A 302 -3.25 15.66 9.39
N THR A 303 -2.10 15.61 10.08
CA THR A 303 -0.90 16.33 9.64
C THR A 303 -0.46 15.89 8.24
N ALA A 304 -0.47 14.57 7.97
CA ALA A 304 -0.12 14.05 6.64
C ALA A 304 -1.10 14.52 5.55
N MET A 305 -2.40 14.64 5.85
CA MET A 305 -3.39 15.20 4.93
C MET A 305 -3.09 16.67 4.64
N THR A 306 -2.81 17.49 5.67
CA THR A 306 -2.45 18.90 5.50
C THR A 306 -1.15 19.09 4.71
N GLU A 307 -0.13 18.30 5.03
CA GLU A 307 1.17 18.35 4.32
C GLU A 307 1.04 17.96 2.85
N ALA A 308 0.18 16.99 2.52
CA ALA A 308 0.01 16.48 1.15
C ALA A 308 -1.09 17.19 0.33
N MET A 309 -1.92 18.02 0.98
CA MET A 309 -3.02 18.71 0.31
C MET A 309 -2.50 19.76 -0.68
N CYS A 310 -2.98 19.68 -1.91
CA CYS A 310 -2.74 20.64 -2.97
C CYS A 310 -3.58 21.92 -2.79
N GLU A 311 -3.33 22.95 -3.61
CA GLU A 311 -4.00 24.26 -3.50
C GLU A 311 -5.53 24.19 -3.66
N ASP A 312 -6.03 23.22 -4.41
CA ASP A 312 -7.46 22.99 -4.63
C ASP A 312 -8.15 22.16 -3.52
N GLY A 313 -7.47 21.93 -2.39
CA GLY A 313 -8.02 21.18 -1.26
C GLY A 313 -8.05 19.66 -1.44
N ARG A 314 -7.37 19.11 -2.46
CA ARG A 314 -7.33 17.67 -2.72
C ARG A 314 -5.96 17.08 -2.36
N VAL A 315 -5.96 15.89 -1.80
CA VAL A 315 -4.74 15.07 -1.61
C VAL A 315 -4.57 14.16 -2.81
N ARG A 316 -3.37 14.16 -3.41
CA ARG A 316 -3.00 13.41 -4.61
C ARG A 316 -1.85 12.45 -4.37
N GLY A 317 -1.72 11.42 -5.22
CA GLY A 317 -0.59 10.50 -5.15
C GLY A 317 -0.63 9.56 -3.94
N MET A 318 -1.82 9.16 -3.50
CA MET A 318 -2.00 8.30 -2.32
C MET A 318 -1.73 6.82 -2.60
N LEU A 319 -1.61 6.42 -3.86
CA LEU A 319 -1.45 5.04 -4.29
C LEU A 319 -0.14 4.85 -5.05
N GLN A 320 0.54 3.74 -4.79
CA GLN A 320 1.65 3.26 -5.60
C GLN A 320 1.22 2.00 -6.34
N PHE A 321 1.16 2.11 -7.66
CA PHE A 321 0.93 0.98 -8.54
C PHE A 321 2.00 -0.10 -8.33
N TYR A 322 1.59 -1.36 -8.24
CA TYR A 322 2.49 -2.50 -8.07
C TYR A 322 3.38 -2.44 -6.81
N GLY A 323 3.00 -1.64 -5.80
CA GLY A 323 3.81 -1.42 -4.60
C GLY A 323 4.08 -2.68 -3.76
N ALA A 324 3.21 -3.69 -3.85
CA ALA A 324 3.40 -5.04 -3.31
C ALA A 324 3.79 -6.00 -4.44
N ASN A 325 5.06 -6.01 -4.83
CA ASN A 325 5.59 -6.68 -6.02
C ASN A 325 5.32 -8.20 -6.11
N ARG A 326 5.02 -8.89 -4.99
CA ARG A 326 4.74 -10.34 -4.98
C ARG A 326 3.37 -10.67 -5.58
N SER A 327 2.40 -9.80 -5.41
CA SER A 327 1.04 -9.98 -5.93
C SER A 327 0.65 -8.95 -6.98
N GLY A 328 1.39 -7.83 -7.06
CA GLY A 328 1.05 -6.68 -7.88
C GLY A 328 -0.01 -5.77 -7.26
N ARG A 329 -0.35 -5.96 -5.97
CA ARG A 329 -1.26 -5.07 -5.24
C ARG A 329 -0.67 -3.67 -5.13
N TRP A 330 -1.55 -2.67 -5.04
CA TRP A 330 -1.16 -1.30 -4.71
C TRP A 330 -0.66 -1.19 -3.28
N ALA A 331 0.24 -0.25 -3.05
CA ALA A 331 0.65 0.17 -1.71
C ALA A 331 0.17 1.60 -1.43
N GLY A 332 -0.19 1.90 -0.17
CA GLY A 332 -0.54 3.24 0.26
C GLY A 332 0.67 4.16 0.36
N ARG A 333 0.48 5.40 -0.04
CA ARG A 333 1.45 6.50 0.09
C ARG A 333 0.85 7.65 0.90
N LEU A 334 1.68 8.54 1.40
CA LEU A 334 1.28 9.74 2.15
C LEU A 334 0.32 9.40 3.31
N VAL A 335 -0.96 9.62 3.10
CA VAL A 335 -2.01 9.33 4.10
C VAL A 335 -2.11 7.83 4.42
N GLN A 336 -1.73 6.95 3.47
CA GLN A 336 -1.81 5.49 3.60
C GLN A 336 -3.22 5.02 3.99
N VAL A 337 -4.17 5.26 3.11
CA VAL A 337 -5.61 4.99 3.34
C VAL A 337 -5.90 3.54 3.77
N GLN A 338 -5.09 2.56 3.35
CA GLN A 338 -5.18 1.16 3.73
C GLN A 338 -4.96 0.92 5.24
N ASN A 339 -4.28 1.85 5.92
CA ASN A 339 -3.86 1.73 7.32
C ASN A 339 -4.57 2.74 8.24
N LEU A 340 -5.68 3.32 7.79
CA LEU A 340 -6.47 4.22 8.65
C LEU A 340 -7.21 3.42 9.72
N PRO A 341 -7.32 3.95 10.94
CA PRO A 341 -8.07 3.32 12.03
C PRO A 341 -9.52 3.04 11.62
N ARG A 342 -10.14 2.04 12.24
CA ARG A 342 -11.57 1.78 12.06
C ARG A 342 -12.40 2.80 12.82
N THR A 343 -13.56 3.12 12.27
CA THR A 343 -14.60 3.93 12.92
C THR A 343 -15.58 2.98 13.60
N TYR A 344 -15.86 3.21 14.89
CA TYR A 344 -16.87 2.48 15.67
C TYR A 344 -18.06 3.37 16.02
N LEU A 345 -17.96 4.67 15.73
CA LEU A 345 -19.06 5.61 15.84
C LEU A 345 -19.90 5.55 14.55
N HIS A 346 -21.20 5.54 14.68
CA HIS A 346 -22.13 5.45 13.55
C HIS A 346 -23.29 6.47 13.69
N GLY A 347 -23.90 6.82 12.55
CA GLY A 347 -25.07 7.70 12.51
C GLY A 347 -24.88 9.02 13.23
N ASP A 348 -25.90 9.47 13.95
CA ASP A 348 -25.94 10.77 14.62
C ASP A 348 -24.77 11.00 15.58
N MET A 349 -24.27 9.93 16.22
CA MET A 349 -23.12 10.04 17.13
C MET A 349 -21.82 10.35 16.39
N LEU A 350 -21.66 9.82 15.18
CA LEU A 350 -20.49 10.13 14.32
C LEU A 350 -20.57 11.58 13.82
N ASP A 351 -21.74 12.01 13.37
CA ASP A 351 -21.95 13.37 12.88
C ASP A 351 -21.77 14.39 14.00
N LEU A 352 -22.32 14.13 15.21
CA LEU A 352 -22.11 14.96 16.38
C LEU A 352 -20.63 15.08 16.75
N ALA A 353 -19.88 13.96 16.71
CA ALA A 353 -18.44 13.98 17.02
C ALA A 353 -17.69 14.88 16.00
N ARG A 354 -18.00 14.79 14.71
CA ARG A 354 -17.43 15.66 13.67
C ARG A 354 -17.69 17.14 13.95
N GLU A 355 -18.95 17.50 14.25
CA GLU A 355 -19.32 18.90 14.52
C GLU A 355 -18.69 19.43 15.82
N LEU A 356 -18.58 18.62 16.88
CA LEU A 356 -17.89 19.00 18.11
C LEU A 356 -16.38 19.22 17.88
N VAL A 357 -15.74 18.39 17.04
CA VAL A 357 -14.32 18.56 16.69
C VAL A 357 -14.13 19.82 15.84
N LYS A 358 -14.96 20.08 14.82
CA LYS A 358 -14.94 21.32 14.06
C LYS A 358 -15.13 22.54 14.94
N GLY A 359 -16.02 22.46 15.94
CA GLY A 359 -16.27 23.52 16.92
C GLY A 359 -15.25 23.61 18.06
N ARG A 360 -14.21 22.72 18.12
CA ARG A 360 -13.20 22.64 19.18
C ARG A 360 -13.81 22.45 20.59
N LYS A 361 -14.92 21.71 20.68
CA LYS A 361 -15.68 21.51 21.93
C LYS A 361 -15.12 20.35 22.77
N ILE A 362 -13.89 20.50 23.28
CA ILE A 362 -13.10 19.44 23.94
C ILE A 362 -13.85 18.88 25.15
N GLU A 363 -14.43 19.74 26.01
CA GLU A 363 -15.17 19.31 27.19
C GLU A 363 -16.39 18.44 26.83
N HIS A 364 -17.11 18.80 25.75
CA HIS A 364 -18.24 18.00 25.26
C HIS A 364 -17.77 16.67 24.68
N LEU A 365 -16.63 16.66 23.94
CA LEU A 365 -16.04 15.43 23.44
C LEU A 365 -15.66 14.50 24.59
N GLN A 366 -15.04 15.04 25.63
CA GLN A 366 -14.68 14.24 26.83
C GLN A 366 -15.91 13.72 27.56
N LEU A 367 -16.94 14.56 27.72
CA LEU A 367 -18.17 14.18 28.42
C LEU A 367 -18.97 13.10 27.69
N ILE A 368 -19.09 13.20 26.36
CA ILE A 368 -19.96 12.34 25.54
C ILE A 368 -19.25 11.04 25.14
N TYR A 369 -17.96 11.12 24.76
CA TYR A 369 -17.21 9.99 24.18
C TYR A 369 -16.14 9.41 25.14
N GLY A 370 -15.88 10.03 26.28
CA GLY A 370 -14.93 9.56 27.29
C GLY A 370 -13.46 9.76 26.98
N SER A 371 -13.04 9.67 25.72
CA SER A 371 -11.64 9.88 25.29
C SER A 371 -11.56 10.69 24.02
N VAL A 372 -11.03 11.91 24.12
CA VAL A 372 -10.80 12.79 22.96
C VAL A 372 -9.82 12.15 21.96
N PRO A 373 -8.63 11.62 22.35
CA PRO A 373 -7.71 10.99 21.39
C PRO A 373 -8.32 9.81 20.66
N ASP A 374 -9.20 9.04 21.30
CA ASP A 374 -9.90 7.93 20.67
C ASP A 374 -10.91 8.41 19.64
N THR A 375 -11.72 9.40 20.00
CA THR A 375 -12.68 10.03 19.09
C THR A 375 -11.99 10.60 17.87
N LEU A 376 -10.90 11.37 18.05
CA LEU A 376 -10.12 11.91 16.94
C LEU A 376 -9.58 10.80 16.03
N SER A 377 -9.12 9.69 16.59
CA SER A 377 -8.65 8.54 15.82
C SER A 377 -9.76 7.92 14.94
N GLN A 378 -10.97 7.83 15.46
CA GLN A 378 -12.12 7.27 14.75
C GLN A 378 -12.61 8.18 13.62
N LEU A 379 -12.39 9.48 13.70
CA LEU A 379 -12.82 10.47 12.69
C LEU A 379 -11.88 10.61 11.50
N ILE A 380 -10.69 10.02 11.51
CA ILE A 380 -9.66 10.22 10.47
C ILE A 380 -10.19 9.91 9.07
N ARG A 381 -10.91 8.79 8.90
CA ARG A 381 -11.49 8.41 7.59
C ARG A 381 -12.47 9.47 7.09
N THR A 382 -13.27 10.00 7.99
CA THR A 382 -14.32 10.99 7.66
C THR A 382 -13.78 12.37 7.26
N ALA A 383 -12.46 12.58 7.38
CA ALA A 383 -11.80 13.76 6.83
C ALA A 383 -11.63 13.69 5.30
N LEU A 384 -11.76 12.51 4.69
CA LEU A 384 -11.85 12.38 3.23
C LEU A 384 -13.29 12.60 2.81
N VAL A 385 -13.50 13.59 1.93
CA VAL A 385 -14.83 14.06 1.51
C VAL A 385 -14.93 14.14 -0.02
N PRO A 386 -16.13 14.00 -0.61
CA PRO A 386 -16.32 14.25 -2.03
C PRO A 386 -16.21 15.74 -2.37
N ALA A 387 -16.14 16.06 -3.64
CA ALA A 387 -16.20 17.43 -4.12
C ALA A 387 -17.54 18.12 -3.74
N PRO A 388 -17.59 19.46 -3.66
CA PRO A 388 -18.83 20.17 -3.43
C PRO A 388 -19.92 19.78 -4.45
N GLY A 389 -21.12 19.43 -3.98
CA GLY A 389 -22.22 18.96 -4.82
C GLY A 389 -22.15 17.47 -5.20
N HIS A 390 -21.10 16.79 -4.82
CA HIS A 390 -20.90 15.36 -5.05
C HIS A 390 -21.22 14.51 -3.80
N GLN A 391 -21.21 13.21 -3.98
CA GLN A 391 -21.14 12.22 -2.90
C GLN A 391 -20.19 11.10 -3.29
N PHE A 392 -19.70 10.39 -2.27
CA PHE A 392 -19.00 9.13 -2.50
C PHE A 392 -20.00 8.02 -2.82
N VAL A 393 -19.62 7.19 -3.77
CA VAL A 393 -20.17 5.85 -3.94
C VAL A 393 -19.03 4.89 -3.63
N ASP A 394 -19.23 4.12 -2.58
CA ASP A 394 -18.30 3.07 -2.12
C ASP A 394 -18.80 1.72 -2.60
N ALA A 395 -17.90 0.87 -3.05
CA ALA A 395 -18.24 -0.51 -3.34
C ALA A 395 -17.04 -1.43 -3.04
N ASP A 396 -17.26 -2.43 -2.16
CA ASP A 396 -16.27 -3.38 -1.67
C ASP A 396 -16.62 -4.79 -2.14
N PHE A 397 -15.66 -5.53 -2.66
CA PHE A 397 -15.88 -6.93 -3.00
C PHE A 397 -16.14 -7.76 -1.75
N SER A 398 -17.25 -8.45 -1.72
CA SER A 398 -17.61 -9.35 -0.64
C SER A 398 -16.71 -10.59 -0.62
N ALA A 399 -15.76 -10.66 0.33
CA ALA A 399 -14.86 -11.80 0.59
C ALA A 399 -14.11 -12.31 -0.67
N ILE A 400 -13.54 -11.43 -1.46
CA ILE A 400 -12.93 -11.76 -2.76
C ILE A 400 -11.85 -12.85 -2.68
N GLU A 401 -10.98 -12.83 -1.68
CA GLU A 401 -9.92 -13.86 -1.56
C GLU A 401 -10.52 -15.25 -1.29
N ALA A 402 -11.59 -15.34 -0.50
CA ALA A 402 -12.29 -16.61 -0.26
C ALA A 402 -13.01 -17.12 -1.52
N ARG A 403 -13.55 -16.23 -2.34
CA ARG A 403 -14.13 -16.57 -3.64
C ARG A 403 -13.06 -17.08 -4.61
N VAL A 404 -11.96 -16.35 -4.73
CA VAL A 404 -10.86 -16.68 -5.65
C VAL A 404 -10.20 -18.02 -5.27
N ILE A 405 -9.91 -18.27 -3.99
CA ILE A 405 -9.28 -19.53 -3.60
C ILE A 405 -10.21 -20.72 -3.82
N ALA A 406 -11.50 -20.57 -3.53
CA ALA A 406 -12.49 -21.62 -3.78
C ALA A 406 -12.66 -21.89 -5.28
N TRP A 407 -12.74 -20.84 -6.10
CA TRP A 407 -12.82 -20.95 -7.55
C TRP A 407 -11.59 -21.66 -8.13
N LEU A 408 -10.38 -21.21 -7.73
CA LEU A 408 -9.14 -21.80 -8.21
C LEU A 408 -8.98 -23.25 -7.78
N ALA A 409 -9.37 -23.59 -6.54
CA ALA A 409 -9.33 -24.96 -6.04
C ALA A 409 -10.46 -25.85 -6.61
N GLY A 410 -11.55 -25.25 -7.07
CA GLY A 410 -12.79 -25.93 -7.41
C GLY A 410 -13.52 -26.46 -6.17
N GLU A 411 -13.51 -25.71 -5.05
CA GLU A 411 -14.19 -26.08 -3.79
C GLU A 411 -15.69 -25.75 -3.90
N ASP A 412 -16.45 -26.68 -4.46
CA ASP A 412 -17.83 -26.46 -4.94
C ASP A 412 -18.77 -25.98 -3.83
N TRP A 413 -18.69 -26.57 -2.61
CA TRP A 413 -19.59 -26.16 -1.54
C TRP A 413 -19.42 -24.69 -1.14
N VAL A 414 -18.18 -24.16 -1.19
CA VAL A 414 -17.89 -22.74 -0.92
C VAL A 414 -18.46 -21.88 -2.05
N LEU A 415 -18.28 -22.31 -3.31
CA LEU A 415 -18.81 -21.59 -4.47
C LEU A 415 -20.35 -21.56 -4.46
N ASP A 416 -21.01 -22.64 -4.04
CA ASP A 416 -22.46 -22.69 -3.92
C ASP A 416 -22.98 -21.77 -2.81
N VAL A 417 -22.26 -21.64 -1.70
CA VAL A 417 -22.54 -20.63 -0.67
C VAL A 417 -22.52 -19.22 -1.28
N PHE A 418 -21.48 -18.91 -2.06
CA PHE A 418 -21.37 -17.57 -2.69
C PHE A 418 -22.39 -17.32 -3.81
N ARG A 419 -22.83 -18.36 -4.51
CA ARG A 419 -23.90 -18.27 -5.53
C ARG A 419 -25.29 -18.14 -4.94
N SER A 420 -25.48 -18.55 -3.68
CA SER A 420 -26.77 -18.54 -3.00
C SER A 420 -26.92 -17.37 -2.03
N HIS A 421 -26.48 -17.51 -0.81
CA HIS A 421 -26.73 -16.56 0.28
C HIS A 421 -25.47 -15.78 0.75
N GLY A 422 -24.27 -16.16 0.33
CA GLY A 422 -23.00 -15.47 0.63
C GLY A 422 -22.49 -15.56 2.08
N LYS A 423 -23.20 -16.21 2.99
CA LYS A 423 -22.88 -16.30 4.43
C LYS A 423 -21.76 -17.31 4.69
N ILE A 424 -20.56 -17.02 4.19
CA ILE A 424 -19.43 -17.96 4.22
C ILE A 424 -18.97 -18.31 5.64
N TYR A 425 -19.01 -17.39 6.60
CA TYR A 425 -18.56 -17.64 7.98
C TYR A 425 -19.52 -18.57 8.72
N GLU A 426 -20.81 -18.35 8.57
CA GLU A 426 -21.87 -19.20 9.11
C GLU A 426 -21.83 -20.60 8.44
N ALA A 427 -21.66 -20.65 7.12
CA ALA A 427 -21.55 -21.91 6.39
C ALA A 427 -20.30 -22.71 6.76
N THR A 428 -19.15 -22.01 6.94
CA THR A 428 -17.93 -22.65 7.43
C THR A 428 -18.12 -23.23 8.82
N ALA A 429 -18.75 -22.48 9.73
CA ALA A 429 -19.05 -22.97 11.08
C ALA A 429 -20.02 -24.16 11.05
N ALA A 430 -21.08 -24.09 10.22
CA ALA A 430 -22.05 -25.18 10.05
C ALA A 430 -21.35 -26.46 9.60
N ASN A 431 -20.48 -26.37 8.60
CA ASN A 431 -19.73 -27.50 8.05
C ASN A 431 -18.72 -28.08 9.06
N MET A 432 -17.99 -27.22 9.77
CA MET A 432 -16.97 -27.63 10.76
C MET A 432 -17.58 -28.31 11.99
N PHE A 433 -18.73 -27.83 12.47
CA PHE A 433 -19.32 -28.26 13.73
C PHE A 433 -20.57 -29.15 13.57
N GLY A 434 -21.02 -29.39 12.32
CA GLY A 434 -22.20 -30.19 12.04
C GLY A 434 -23.51 -29.58 12.56
N VAL A 435 -23.57 -28.24 12.63
CA VAL A 435 -24.74 -27.47 13.10
C VAL A 435 -25.45 -26.89 11.89
N PRO A 436 -26.79 -27.02 11.76
CA PRO A 436 -27.54 -26.38 10.68
C PRO A 436 -27.32 -24.88 10.63
N ILE A 437 -27.10 -24.31 9.43
CA ILE A 437 -26.78 -22.88 9.26
C ILE A 437 -27.90 -21.97 9.78
N GLU A 438 -29.15 -22.43 9.73
CA GLU A 438 -30.34 -21.74 10.22
C GLU A 438 -30.31 -21.50 11.73
N LYS A 439 -29.50 -22.26 12.48
CA LYS A 439 -29.28 -22.05 13.91
C LYS A 439 -28.18 -21.03 14.19
N ILE A 440 -27.26 -20.79 13.23
CA ILE A 440 -26.15 -19.85 13.38
C ILE A 440 -26.62 -18.44 12.98
N VAL A 441 -27.64 -17.95 13.68
CA VAL A 441 -28.26 -16.64 13.47
C VAL A 441 -28.23 -15.81 14.74
N LYS A 442 -28.18 -14.50 14.59
CA LYS A 442 -28.12 -13.55 15.73
C LYS A 442 -29.33 -13.78 16.66
N GLY A 443 -29.05 -13.98 17.95
CA GLY A 443 -30.05 -14.28 18.99
C GLY A 443 -30.07 -15.74 19.42
N ASN A 444 -29.47 -16.66 18.70
CA ASN A 444 -29.32 -18.07 19.09
C ASN A 444 -27.95 -18.31 19.75
N PRO A 445 -27.85 -19.28 20.72
CA PRO A 445 -26.57 -19.64 21.32
C PRO A 445 -25.51 -20.09 20.32
N GLU A 446 -25.92 -20.75 19.24
CA GLU A 446 -25.03 -21.24 18.19
C GLU A 446 -24.40 -20.11 17.35
N TYR A 447 -24.86 -18.86 17.48
CA TYR A 447 -24.29 -17.72 16.76
C TYR A 447 -22.80 -17.47 17.08
N ASP A 448 -22.34 -17.85 18.27
CA ASP A 448 -20.93 -17.77 18.67
C ASP A 448 -20.03 -18.62 17.76
N LEU A 449 -20.54 -19.69 17.15
CA LEU A 449 -19.80 -20.51 16.19
C LEU A 449 -19.41 -19.73 14.92
N ARG A 450 -20.17 -18.68 14.59
CA ARG A 450 -19.85 -17.79 13.47
C ARG A 450 -18.45 -17.16 13.62
N GLN A 451 -18.06 -16.77 14.84
CA GLN A 451 -16.71 -16.23 15.08
C GLN A 451 -15.62 -17.28 14.84
N LYS A 452 -15.85 -18.53 15.27
CA LYS A 452 -14.94 -19.65 14.97
C LYS A 452 -14.84 -19.89 13.45
N GLY A 453 -15.96 -19.86 12.74
CA GLY A 453 -15.99 -19.95 11.27
C GLY A 453 -15.26 -18.80 10.58
N LYS A 454 -15.44 -17.56 11.06
CA LYS A 454 -14.75 -16.38 10.54
C LYS A 454 -13.24 -16.48 10.70
N VAL A 455 -12.76 -16.77 11.90
CA VAL A 455 -11.32 -16.91 12.19
C VAL A 455 -10.71 -18.04 11.36
N ALA A 456 -11.40 -19.19 11.26
CA ALA A 456 -10.94 -20.32 10.47
C ALA A 456 -10.84 -19.95 8.98
N THR A 457 -11.87 -19.32 8.39
CA THR A 457 -11.87 -18.90 6.99
C THR A 457 -10.72 -17.96 6.67
N LEU A 458 -10.46 -16.98 7.53
CA LEU A 458 -9.42 -15.96 7.30
C LEU A 458 -7.99 -16.47 7.55
N ALA A 459 -7.80 -17.37 8.55
CA ALA A 459 -6.47 -17.81 8.99
C ALA A 459 -5.97 -19.05 8.25
N LEU A 460 -6.86 -19.95 7.81
CA LEU A 460 -6.49 -21.29 7.36
C LEU A 460 -6.40 -21.45 5.85
N GLY A 461 -6.89 -20.48 5.07
CA GLY A 461 -6.92 -20.53 3.60
C GLY A 461 -5.56 -20.77 2.93
N TYR A 462 -4.46 -20.41 3.58
CA TYR A 462 -3.11 -20.45 3.04
C TYR A 462 -2.17 -21.39 3.82
N ASN A 463 -2.65 -22.58 4.15
CA ASN A 463 -1.94 -23.58 4.94
C ASN A 463 -1.60 -23.12 6.37
N GLY A 464 -2.42 -22.24 6.94
CA GLY A 464 -2.32 -21.83 8.33
C GLY A 464 -2.53 -22.99 9.30
N ALA A 465 -2.03 -22.83 10.51
CA ALA A 465 -2.19 -23.76 11.64
C ALA A 465 -2.56 -22.97 12.91
N ALA A 466 -2.54 -23.59 14.10
CA ALA A 466 -2.86 -22.93 15.36
C ALA A 466 -2.20 -21.55 15.56
N PRO A 467 -0.89 -21.33 15.26
CA PRO A 467 -0.31 -20.00 15.35
C PRO A 467 -1.00 -18.93 14.47
N ALA A 468 -1.49 -19.30 13.30
CA ALA A 468 -2.23 -18.36 12.43
C ALA A 468 -3.58 -17.97 13.04
N LEU A 469 -4.29 -18.90 13.67
CA LEU A 469 -5.53 -18.62 14.41
C LEU A 469 -5.26 -17.67 15.58
N ILE A 470 -4.19 -17.89 16.35
CA ILE A 470 -3.78 -17.03 17.47
C ILE A 470 -3.49 -15.60 16.96
N ASN A 471 -2.73 -15.46 15.88
CA ASN A 471 -2.40 -14.17 15.27
C ASN A 471 -3.66 -13.44 14.75
N MET A 472 -4.68 -14.17 14.31
CA MET A 472 -5.99 -13.61 13.92
C MET A 472 -6.90 -13.31 15.11
N GLY A 473 -6.42 -13.51 16.36
CA GLY A 473 -7.13 -13.14 17.57
C GLY A 473 -8.05 -14.20 18.15
N ALA A 474 -7.88 -15.47 17.80
CA ALA A 474 -8.72 -16.57 18.30
C ALA A 474 -8.84 -16.57 19.83
N LEU A 475 -7.72 -16.43 20.55
CA LEU A 475 -7.71 -16.39 22.02
C LEU A 475 -8.44 -15.15 22.56
N LYS A 476 -8.30 -13.98 21.93
CA LYS A 476 -9.03 -12.75 22.29
C LYS A 476 -10.53 -12.85 22.04
N MET A 477 -10.96 -13.76 21.17
CA MET A 477 -12.37 -14.06 20.89
C MET A 477 -12.92 -15.18 21.78
N GLY A 478 -12.18 -15.59 22.82
CA GLY A 478 -12.61 -16.60 23.78
C GLY A 478 -12.51 -18.05 23.27
N ILE A 479 -11.75 -18.31 22.19
CA ILE A 479 -11.50 -19.67 21.72
C ILE A 479 -10.33 -20.24 22.55
N PRO A 480 -10.53 -21.35 23.30
CA PRO A 480 -9.46 -21.98 24.05
C PRO A 480 -8.31 -22.45 23.16
N GLU A 481 -7.07 -22.37 23.64
CA GLU A 481 -5.90 -22.76 22.87
C GLU A 481 -5.90 -24.27 22.52
N GLU A 482 -6.44 -25.10 23.41
CA GLU A 482 -6.63 -26.53 23.22
C GLU A 482 -7.60 -26.89 22.08
N ASP A 483 -8.52 -26.01 21.73
CA ASP A 483 -9.49 -26.20 20.62
C ASP A 483 -8.86 -25.92 19.25
N LEU A 484 -7.77 -25.16 19.18
CA LEU A 484 -7.20 -24.70 17.92
C LEU A 484 -6.76 -25.83 16.97
N PRO A 485 -6.11 -26.91 17.43
CA PRO A 485 -5.75 -28.05 16.57
C PRO A 485 -6.98 -28.74 15.97
N ASP A 486 -8.08 -28.87 16.71
CA ASP A 486 -9.33 -29.48 16.23
C ASP A 486 -10.01 -28.57 15.18
N ILE A 487 -10.02 -27.27 15.39
CA ILE A 487 -10.50 -26.28 14.41
C ILE A 487 -9.73 -26.40 13.10
N VAL A 488 -8.39 -26.46 13.15
CA VAL A 488 -7.55 -26.65 11.96
C VAL A 488 -7.89 -27.95 11.24
N ARG A 489 -8.01 -29.06 11.97
CA ARG A 489 -8.35 -30.37 11.39
C ARG A 489 -9.73 -30.33 10.70
N ARG A 490 -10.78 -29.87 11.38
CA ARG A 490 -12.15 -29.78 10.84
C ARG A 490 -12.21 -28.88 9.60
N TRP A 491 -11.53 -27.74 9.64
CA TRP A 491 -11.50 -26.85 8.49
C TRP A 491 -10.85 -27.51 7.26
N ARG A 492 -9.71 -28.20 7.46
CA ARG A 492 -9.03 -28.92 6.37
C ARG A 492 -9.86 -30.08 5.83
N GLU A 493 -10.58 -30.79 6.68
CA GLU A 493 -11.50 -31.85 6.26
C GLU A 493 -12.68 -31.32 5.46
N ALA A 494 -13.19 -30.11 5.80
CA ALA A 494 -14.24 -29.43 5.07
C ALA A 494 -13.77 -28.85 3.72
N ASN A 495 -12.49 -28.48 3.59
CA ASN A 495 -11.92 -27.77 2.44
C ASN A 495 -10.83 -28.58 1.73
N LYS A 496 -11.12 -29.83 1.40
CA LYS A 496 -10.13 -30.79 0.86
C LYS A 496 -9.49 -30.35 -0.44
N ARG A 497 -10.22 -29.65 -1.31
CA ARG A 497 -9.72 -29.19 -2.61
C ARG A 497 -8.79 -27.98 -2.45
N ILE A 498 -9.07 -27.10 -1.49
CA ILE A 498 -8.17 -26.00 -1.14
C ILE A 498 -6.86 -26.56 -0.56
N VAL A 499 -6.95 -27.55 0.34
CA VAL A 499 -5.75 -28.22 0.87
C VAL A 499 -4.94 -28.90 -0.24
N ALA A 500 -5.60 -29.60 -1.17
CA ALA A 500 -4.96 -30.22 -2.32
C ALA A 500 -4.27 -29.19 -3.24
N LEU A 501 -4.87 -27.99 -3.39
CA LEU A 501 -4.29 -26.90 -4.19
C LEU A 501 -2.94 -26.45 -3.64
N TRP A 502 -2.77 -26.30 -2.32
CA TRP A 502 -1.48 -25.88 -1.73
C TRP A 502 -0.35 -26.82 -2.13
N TYR A 503 -0.59 -28.13 -2.00
CA TYR A 503 0.40 -29.16 -2.35
C TYR A 503 0.62 -29.26 -3.86
N ALA A 504 -0.42 -29.10 -4.67
CA ALA A 504 -0.29 -29.10 -6.12
C ALA A 504 0.57 -27.93 -6.62
N VAL A 505 0.37 -26.72 -6.05
CA VAL A 505 1.15 -25.52 -6.33
C VAL A 505 2.62 -25.72 -5.92
N GLU A 506 2.87 -26.26 -4.72
CA GLU A 506 4.23 -26.53 -4.23
C GLU A 506 4.96 -27.56 -5.11
N ASN A 507 4.31 -28.68 -5.39
CA ASN A 507 4.87 -29.76 -6.22
C ASN A 507 5.16 -29.28 -7.66
N ALA A 508 4.26 -28.47 -8.24
CA ALA A 508 4.49 -27.88 -9.56
C ALA A 508 5.72 -26.94 -9.55
N ALA A 509 5.80 -26.03 -8.58
CA ALA A 509 6.92 -25.10 -8.47
C ALA A 509 8.27 -25.84 -8.26
N ILE A 510 8.33 -26.80 -7.34
CA ILE A 510 9.52 -27.62 -7.10
C ILE A 510 9.88 -28.45 -8.34
N GLY A 511 8.87 -29.12 -8.96
CA GLY A 511 9.06 -29.96 -10.14
C GLY A 511 9.61 -29.18 -11.34
N VAL A 512 9.13 -27.95 -11.55
CA VAL A 512 9.62 -27.06 -12.62
C VAL A 512 11.08 -26.67 -12.37
N VAL A 513 11.44 -26.32 -11.12
CA VAL A 513 12.83 -25.97 -10.78
C VAL A 513 13.77 -27.18 -10.88
N GLN A 514 13.29 -28.39 -10.56
CA GLN A 514 14.08 -29.62 -10.68
C GLN A 514 14.29 -30.08 -12.12
N THR A 515 13.28 -29.96 -12.95
CA THR A 515 13.27 -30.62 -14.26
C THR A 515 13.41 -29.68 -15.45
N GLY A 516 13.18 -28.37 -15.22
CA GLY A 516 13.07 -27.36 -16.29
C GLY A 516 11.80 -27.49 -17.15
N ARG A 517 10.90 -28.45 -16.86
CA ARG A 517 9.69 -28.66 -17.64
C ARG A 517 8.52 -27.89 -17.08
N PRO A 518 7.78 -27.14 -17.91
CA PRO A 518 6.58 -26.43 -17.46
C PRO A 518 5.52 -27.38 -16.87
N ALA A 519 4.76 -26.88 -15.89
CA ALA A 519 3.69 -27.63 -15.23
C ALA A 519 2.43 -26.77 -15.09
N GLY A 520 1.27 -27.36 -15.35
CA GLY A 520 -0.04 -26.71 -15.21
C GLY A 520 -0.75 -27.12 -13.92
N VAL A 521 -1.38 -26.17 -13.21
CA VAL A 521 -2.21 -26.43 -12.03
C VAL A 521 -3.42 -25.52 -12.07
N ARG A 522 -4.64 -26.05 -12.25
CA ARG A 522 -5.88 -25.27 -12.14
C ARG A 522 -5.89 -23.95 -12.95
N GLY A 523 -5.46 -23.97 -14.20
CA GLY A 523 -5.37 -22.77 -15.05
C GLY A 523 -4.14 -21.89 -14.79
N LEU A 524 -3.29 -22.25 -13.84
CA LEU A 524 -1.97 -21.64 -13.63
C LEU A 524 -0.93 -22.39 -14.48
N LEU A 525 0.05 -21.65 -15.02
CA LEU A 525 1.20 -22.26 -15.72
C LEU A 525 2.48 -21.87 -15.00
N PHE A 526 3.23 -22.87 -14.52
CA PHE A 526 4.55 -22.73 -13.92
C PHE A 526 5.61 -23.01 -14.97
N ALA A 527 6.63 -22.14 -15.08
CA ALA A 527 7.72 -22.30 -16.02
C ALA A 527 9.02 -21.68 -15.50
N LEU A 528 10.17 -22.14 -16.01
CA LEU A 528 11.42 -21.41 -15.91
C LEU A 528 11.56 -20.52 -17.15
N GLU A 529 11.84 -19.24 -16.95
CA GLU A 529 12.08 -18.29 -18.02
C GLU A 529 13.40 -17.56 -17.78
N GLY A 530 14.09 -17.19 -18.87
CA GLY A 530 15.35 -16.49 -18.82
C GLY A 530 16.56 -17.39 -18.98
N ASP A 531 17.73 -16.86 -18.62
CA ASP A 531 19.01 -17.51 -18.88
C ASP A 531 19.89 -17.49 -17.63
N HIS A 532 20.36 -18.66 -17.21
CA HIS A 532 21.31 -18.83 -16.11
C HIS A 532 22.67 -18.15 -16.38
N ALA A 533 23.10 -18.09 -17.64
CA ALA A 533 24.38 -17.47 -18.01
C ALA A 533 24.38 -15.96 -17.76
N THR A 534 23.22 -15.30 -17.86
CA THR A 534 23.05 -13.88 -17.56
C THR A 534 22.64 -13.61 -16.11
N ASP A 535 22.46 -14.65 -15.30
CA ASP A 535 21.91 -14.58 -13.94
C ASP A 535 20.48 -13.96 -13.86
N GLN A 536 19.77 -13.96 -15.00
CA GLN A 536 18.41 -13.46 -15.18
C GLN A 536 17.49 -14.60 -15.56
N TYR A 537 17.16 -15.41 -14.58
CA TYR A 537 16.21 -16.50 -14.73
C TYR A 537 15.20 -16.49 -13.58
N PHE A 538 14.00 -16.93 -13.87
CA PHE A 538 12.87 -16.84 -12.98
C PHE A 538 12.05 -18.13 -13.00
N LEU A 539 11.55 -18.50 -11.84
CA LEU A 539 10.33 -19.29 -11.80
C LEU A 539 9.17 -18.32 -12.04
N THR A 540 8.39 -18.52 -13.09
CA THR A 540 7.21 -17.74 -13.40
C THR A 540 5.95 -18.53 -13.11
N ILE A 541 4.91 -17.83 -12.64
CA ILE A 541 3.56 -18.36 -12.50
C ILE A 541 2.64 -17.48 -13.33
N THR A 542 2.19 -18.00 -14.47
CA THR A 542 1.21 -17.29 -15.31
C THR A 542 -0.18 -17.48 -14.70
N LEU A 543 -0.85 -16.36 -14.41
CA LEU A 543 -2.19 -16.29 -13.89
C LEU A 543 -3.23 -16.41 -15.00
N PRO A 544 -4.52 -16.71 -14.71
CA PRO A 544 -5.56 -16.83 -15.71
C PRO A 544 -5.75 -15.60 -16.61
N CYS A 545 -5.49 -14.39 -16.11
CA CYS A 545 -5.52 -13.14 -16.90
C CYS A 545 -4.32 -12.97 -17.85
N GLY A 546 -3.33 -13.87 -17.81
CA GLY A 546 -2.09 -13.80 -18.59
C GLY A 546 -0.96 -13.04 -17.91
N ARG A 547 -1.20 -12.35 -16.77
CA ARG A 547 -0.16 -11.71 -15.97
C ARG A 547 0.72 -12.78 -15.30
N LYS A 548 2.02 -12.49 -15.14
CA LYS A 548 2.97 -13.41 -14.52
C LYS A 548 3.43 -12.90 -13.15
N LEU A 549 3.63 -13.83 -12.21
CA LEU A 549 4.39 -13.62 -10.99
C LEU A 549 5.81 -14.13 -11.21
N TYR A 550 6.81 -13.34 -10.82
CA TYR A 550 8.23 -13.65 -11.04
C TYR A 550 8.94 -13.91 -9.72
N TYR A 551 9.66 -15.02 -9.66
CA TYR A 551 10.51 -15.41 -8.53
C TYR A 551 11.94 -15.55 -9.04
N ALA A 552 12.78 -14.53 -8.75
CA ALA A 552 14.12 -14.44 -9.30
C ALA A 552 15.06 -15.52 -8.76
N ARG A 553 15.90 -16.05 -9.62
CA ARG A 553 16.95 -17.04 -9.28
C ARG A 553 16.42 -18.17 -8.38
N PRO A 554 15.39 -18.92 -8.83
CA PRO A 554 14.83 -19.99 -8.05
C PRO A 554 15.85 -21.07 -7.82
N SER A 555 15.85 -21.65 -6.62
CA SER A 555 16.70 -22.77 -6.23
C SER A 555 16.00 -23.69 -5.24
N LEU A 556 16.52 -24.88 -5.05
CA LEU A 556 16.01 -25.80 -4.04
C LEU A 556 16.96 -25.86 -2.85
N GLY A 557 16.39 -25.75 -1.67
CA GLY A 557 17.02 -25.97 -0.39
C GLY A 557 16.40 -27.14 0.36
N THR A 558 16.71 -27.23 1.63
CA THR A 558 16.10 -28.20 2.54
C THR A 558 15.49 -27.43 3.70
N ASN A 559 14.20 -27.65 3.97
CA ASN A 559 13.53 -27.02 5.11
C ASN A 559 13.93 -27.64 6.45
N GLN A 560 13.48 -27.04 7.55
CA GLN A 560 13.76 -27.49 8.90
C GLN A 560 13.32 -28.94 9.21
N TRP A 561 12.50 -29.56 8.36
CA TRP A 561 12.03 -30.96 8.48
C TRP A 561 12.75 -31.91 7.53
N GLY A 562 13.86 -31.50 6.86
CA GLY A 562 14.62 -32.29 5.93
C GLY A 562 13.95 -32.54 4.56
N LYS A 563 12.90 -31.81 4.22
CA LYS A 563 12.21 -31.92 2.92
C LYS A 563 12.70 -30.85 1.94
N PRO A 564 12.67 -31.12 0.62
CA PRO A 564 12.93 -30.10 -0.39
C PRO A 564 12.06 -28.86 -0.16
N SER A 565 12.67 -27.67 -0.22
CA SER A 565 11.98 -26.38 -0.14
C SER A 565 12.40 -25.50 -1.29
N LEU A 566 11.46 -24.67 -1.78
CA LEU A 566 11.73 -23.69 -2.81
C LEU A 566 12.31 -22.43 -2.17
N GLN A 567 13.38 -21.92 -2.77
CA GLN A 567 13.98 -20.62 -2.45
C GLN A 567 14.05 -19.75 -3.70
N TYR A 568 13.99 -18.43 -3.51
CA TYR A 568 14.17 -17.45 -4.56
C TYR A 568 14.79 -16.18 -3.99
N TRP A 569 15.45 -15.38 -4.81
CA TRP A 569 15.98 -14.10 -4.39
C TRP A 569 14.89 -13.03 -4.32
N GLY A 570 14.86 -12.28 -3.24
CA GLY A 570 13.89 -11.23 -3.01
C GLY A 570 14.26 -10.29 -1.89
N MET A 571 13.49 -9.20 -1.76
CA MET A 571 13.63 -8.25 -0.66
C MET A 571 13.04 -8.86 0.61
N ASN A 572 13.86 -9.11 1.61
CA ASN A 572 13.41 -9.54 2.93
C ASN A 572 12.70 -8.37 3.63
N GLN A 573 11.47 -8.61 4.10
CA GLN A 573 10.63 -7.55 4.66
C GLN A 573 11.14 -7.02 6.01
N THR A 574 11.85 -7.83 6.77
CA THR A 574 12.41 -7.45 8.07
C THR A 574 13.75 -6.76 7.92
N THR A 575 14.70 -7.39 7.23
CA THR A 575 16.08 -6.88 7.12
C THR A 575 16.25 -5.84 6.02
N LYS A 576 15.25 -5.70 5.12
CA LYS A 576 15.30 -4.82 3.93
C LYS A 576 16.50 -5.08 3.02
N LYS A 577 16.99 -6.34 2.99
CA LYS A 577 18.09 -6.78 2.13
C LYS A 577 17.58 -7.69 1.02
N TRP A 578 18.21 -7.61 -0.15
CA TRP A 578 18.01 -8.54 -1.25
C TRP A 578 18.79 -9.82 -0.96
N MET A 579 18.07 -10.93 -0.78
CA MET A 579 18.66 -12.19 -0.31
C MET A 579 17.77 -13.40 -0.68
N PRO A 580 18.26 -14.62 -0.57
CA PRO A 580 17.43 -15.83 -0.70
C PRO A 580 16.31 -15.84 0.35
N ILE A 581 15.09 -16.15 -0.10
CA ILE A 581 13.88 -16.25 0.72
C ILE A 581 13.29 -17.64 0.49
N GLU A 582 13.04 -18.38 1.57
CA GLU A 582 12.33 -19.65 1.53
C GLU A 582 10.82 -19.41 1.33
N THR A 583 10.19 -20.28 0.54
CA THR A 583 8.74 -20.26 0.31
C THR A 583 8.17 -21.69 0.24
N TYR A 584 6.86 -21.80 0.32
CA TYR A 584 6.11 -23.06 0.35
C TYR A 584 4.75 -22.90 -0.32
N GLY A 585 4.04 -24.01 -0.55
CA GLY A 585 2.79 -24.03 -1.30
C GLY A 585 1.72 -23.08 -0.79
N GLY A 586 1.54 -22.98 0.53
CA GLY A 586 0.60 -22.04 1.13
C GLY A 586 0.94 -20.58 0.83
N LYS A 587 2.23 -20.19 0.89
CA LYS A 587 2.67 -18.82 0.59
C LYS A 587 2.58 -18.48 -0.89
N LEU A 588 2.89 -19.43 -1.76
CA LEU A 588 2.68 -19.27 -3.20
C LEU A 588 1.20 -19.12 -3.53
N THR A 589 0.33 -19.94 -2.92
CA THR A 589 -1.13 -19.85 -3.08
C THR A 589 -1.67 -18.50 -2.59
N GLU A 590 -1.19 -17.99 -1.46
CA GLU A 590 -1.54 -16.63 -0.99
C GLU A 590 -1.18 -15.56 -2.03
N ASN A 591 0.05 -15.58 -2.55
CA ASN A 591 0.47 -14.62 -3.59
C ASN A 591 -0.39 -14.73 -4.85
N ILE A 592 -0.72 -15.94 -5.30
CA ILE A 592 -1.57 -16.20 -6.46
C ILE A 592 -2.99 -15.66 -6.24
N VAL A 593 -3.62 -16.00 -5.13
CA VAL A 593 -4.99 -15.57 -4.81
C VAL A 593 -5.08 -14.06 -4.67
N GLN A 594 -4.13 -13.45 -3.95
CA GLN A 594 -4.06 -12.00 -3.83
C GLN A 594 -3.82 -11.31 -5.18
N ALA A 595 -3.03 -11.93 -6.06
CA ALA A 595 -2.78 -11.41 -7.39
C ALA A 595 -4.04 -11.47 -8.27
N ILE A 596 -4.77 -12.58 -8.25
CA ILE A 596 -6.02 -12.74 -9.00
C ILE A 596 -7.10 -11.77 -8.46
N ALA A 597 -7.23 -11.64 -7.13
CA ALA A 597 -8.15 -10.67 -6.51
C ALA A 597 -7.82 -9.23 -6.94
N ARG A 598 -6.52 -8.88 -6.97
CA ARG A 598 -6.05 -7.58 -7.50
C ARG A 598 -6.41 -7.41 -8.98
N ASP A 599 -6.30 -8.45 -9.78
CA ASP A 599 -6.64 -8.37 -11.21
C ASP A 599 -8.13 -8.20 -11.43
N CYS A 600 -8.97 -8.81 -10.59
CA CYS A 600 -10.43 -8.55 -10.57
C CYS A 600 -10.74 -7.09 -10.25
N LEU A 601 -10.06 -6.51 -9.25
CA LEU A 601 -10.24 -5.10 -8.90
C LEU A 601 -9.81 -4.19 -10.07
N ALA A 602 -8.64 -4.44 -10.66
CA ALA A 602 -8.12 -3.62 -11.76
C ALA A 602 -9.07 -3.61 -12.97
N GLU A 603 -9.59 -4.78 -13.35
CA GLU A 603 -10.59 -4.92 -14.41
C GLU A 603 -11.85 -4.08 -14.11
N ASN A 604 -12.32 -4.13 -12.85
CA ASN A 604 -13.52 -3.40 -12.47
C ASN A 604 -13.28 -1.89 -12.35
N ILE A 605 -12.09 -1.44 -11.94
CA ILE A 605 -11.73 -0.02 -12.00
C ILE A 605 -11.80 0.48 -13.45
N GLU A 606 -11.25 -0.25 -14.42
CA GLU A 606 -11.32 0.13 -15.83
C GLU A 606 -12.77 0.17 -16.36
N ARG A 607 -13.61 -0.80 -15.96
CA ARG A 607 -15.05 -0.81 -16.31
C ARG A 607 -15.81 0.37 -15.72
N LEU A 608 -15.55 0.70 -14.45
CA LEU A 608 -16.16 1.85 -13.76
C LEU A 608 -15.75 3.18 -14.40
N GLU A 609 -14.46 3.38 -14.68
CA GLU A 609 -13.96 4.57 -15.36
C GLU A 609 -14.57 4.70 -16.77
N ALA A 610 -14.67 3.61 -17.53
CA ALA A 610 -15.28 3.60 -18.86
C ALA A 610 -16.79 3.90 -18.81
N ALA A 611 -17.48 3.52 -17.73
CA ALA A 611 -18.89 3.80 -17.50
C ALA A 611 -19.16 5.21 -16.93
N GLY A 612 -18.12 6.02 -16.70
CA GLY A 612 -18.25 7.39 -16.20
C GLY A 612 -18.34 7.49 -14.67
N PHE A 613 -17.90 6.47 -13.94
CA PHE A 613 -17.80 6.47 -12.49
C PHE A 613 -16.33 6.76 -12.07
N PRO A 614 -15.97 8.01 -11.78
CA PRO A 614 -14.58 8.41 -11.54
C PRO A 614 -14.08 7.91 -10.17
N VAL A 615 -13.17 6.96 -10.17
CA VAL A 615 -12.53 6.46 -8.96
C VAL A 615 -11.51 7.49 -8.45
N VAL A 616 -11.56 7.85 -7.16
CA VAL A 616 -10.63 8.80 -6.53
C VAL A 616 -9.57 8.14 -5.66
N PHE A 617 -9.85 6.99 -5.11
CA PHE A 617 -8.92 6.07 -4.48
C PHE A 617 -9.58 4.70 -4.30
N HIS A 618 -8.79 3.73 -3.89
CA HIS A 618 -9.27 2.38 -3.58
C HIS A 618 -8.46 1.78 -2.42
N VAL A 619 -9.04 0.83 -1.70
CA VAL A 619 -8.43 0.20 -0.53
C VAL A 619 -8.64 -1.31 -0.61
N HIS A 620 -7.55 -2.07 -0.86
CA HIS A 620 -7.56 -3.52 -1.03
C HIS A 620 -8.48 -4.01 -2.16
N ASP A 621 -9.74 -4.22 -1.88
CA ASP A 621 -10.83 -4.74 -2.73
C ASP A 621 -12.03 -3.78 -2.84
N GLU A 622 -11.92 -2.59 -2.28
CA GLU A 622 -12.90 -1.52 -2.21
C GLU A 622 -12.53 -0.40 -3.19
N VAL A 623 -13.51 0.18 -3.87
CA VAL A 623 -13.37 1.36 -4.73
C VAL A 623 -14.19 2.50 -4.19
N ILE A 624 -13.65 3.73 -4.23
CA ILE A 624 -14.33 4.95 -3.84
C ILE A 624 -14.42 5.87 -5.04
N ILE A 625 -15.66 6.20 -5.41
CA ILE A 625 -16.03 7.04 -6.55
C ILE A 625 -16.49 8.39 -6.00
N ASP A 626 -16.07 9.49 -6.62
CA ASP A 626 -16.49 10.86 -6.29
C ASP A 626 -17.32 11.40 -7.45
N ILE A 627 -18.64 11.45 -7.31
CA ILE A 627 -19.57 11.76 -8.41
C ILE A 627 -20.69 12.69 -7.96
N GLU A 628 -21.23 13.50 -8.89
CA GLU A 628 -22.39 14.36 -8.67
C GLU A 628 -23.56 13.56 -8.05
N LYS A 629 -24.25 14.12 -7.05
CA LYS A 629 -25.30 13.43 -6.30
C LYS A 629 -26.39 12.83 -7.19
N GLU A 630 -26.76 13.56 -8.25
CA GLU A 630 -27.80 13.15 -9.19
C GLU A 630 -27.39 11.99 -10.10
N LYS A 631 -26.08 11.75 -10.23
CA LYS A 631 -25.49 10.65 -11.06
C LYS A 631 -25.05 9.48 -10.23
N ALA A 632 -25.14 9.57 -8.91
CA ALA A 632 -24.71 8.48 -8.03
C ALA A 632 -25.73 7.35 -8.08
N ASP A 633 -25.29 6.23 -8.64
CA ASP A 633 -26.09 5.01 -8.84
C ASP A 633 -25.34 3.79 -8.30
N LEU A 634 -25.64 3.43 -7.06
CA LEU A 634 -25.00 2.32 -6.36
C LEU A 634 -25.35 0.98 -7.01
N ASP A 635 -26.57 0.82 -7.51
CA ASP A 635 -27.01 -0.43 -8.14
C ASP A 635 -26.27 -0.67 -9.46
N THR A 636 -26.05 0.37 -10.25
CA THR A 636 -25.21 0.29 -11.46
C THR A 636 -23.76 -0.05 -11.11
N VAL A 637 -23.17 0.54 -10.06
CA VAL A 637 -21.81 0.21 -9.60
C VAL A 637 -21.74 -1.26 -9.18
N TYR A 638 -22.69 -1.76 -8.40
CA TYR A 638 -22.75 -3.18 -8.03
C TYR A 638 -22.89 -4.11 -9.24
N SER A 639 -23.75 -3.73 -10.19
CA SER A 639 -23.92 -4.49 -11.42
C SER A 639 -22.60 -4.60 -12.19
N ILE A 640 -21.85 -3.50 -12.33
CA ILE A 640 -20.54 -3.49 -13.01
C ILE A 640 -19.54 -4.39 -12.26
N MET A 641 -19.42 -4.25 -10.93
CA MET A 641 -18.46 -5.00 -10.13
C MET A 641 -18.79 -6.50 -10.04
N SER A 642 -20.05 -6.85 -10.19
CA SER A 642 -20.51 -8.26 -10.15
C SER A 642 -20.51 -8.94 -11.52
N GLN A 643 -20.18 -8.23 -12.60
CA GLN A 643 -20.14 -8.83 -13.94
C GLN A 643 -19.08 -9.94 -14.04
N PRO A 644 -19.38 -11.02 -14.74
CA PRO A 644 -18.39 -12.04 -15.06
C PRO A 644 -17.14 -11.44 -15.71
N ILE A 645 -16.00 -12.04 -15.41
CA ILE A 645 -14.73 -11.69 -16.03
C ILE A 645 -14.33 -12.82 -16.99
N ASP A 646 -14.02 -12.48 -18.24
CA ASP A 646 -13.79 -13.45 -19.32
C ASP A 646 -12.68 -14.45 -19.01
N TRP A 647 -11.59 -14.00 -18.37
CA TRP A 647 -10.48 -14.86 -17.98
C TRP A 647 -10.72 -15.63 -16.67
N ALA A 648 -11.83 -15.40 -15.96
CA ALA A 648 -12.22 -16.09 -14.72
C ALA A 648 -13.64 -16.70 -14.82
N PRO A 649 -13.91 -17.58 -15.79
CA PRO A 649 -15.25 -18.13 -15.98
C PRO A 649 -15.71 -18.88 -14.73
N GLY A 650 -16.93 -18.56 -14.27
CA GLY A 650 -17.55 -19.21 -13.11
C GLY A 650 -17.08 -18.68 -11.75
N LEU A 651 -16.19 -17.68 -11.68
CA LEU A 651 -15.88 -16.96 -10.44
C LEU A 651 -17.10 -16.11 -10.06
N PRO A 652 -17.77 -16.39 -8.93
CA PRO A 652 -18.90 -15.57 -8.48
C PRO A 652 -18.38 -14.27 -7.84
N LEU A 653 -18.61 -13.13 -8.47
CA LEU A 653 -18.31 -11.82 -7.93
C LEU A 653 -19.57 -11.20 -7.29
N SER A 654 -19.38 -10.42 -6.24
CA SER A 654 -20.43 -9.64 -5.59
C SER A 654 -19.77 -8.47 -4.86
N ALA A 655 -20.41 -7.32 -4.87
CA ALA A 655 -19.99 -6.14 -4.15
C ALA A 655 -21.12 -5.62 -3.24
N ASP A 656 -20.74 -5.05 -2.12
CA ASP A 656 -21.60 -4.32 -1.19
C ASP A 656 -20.96 -2.94 -0.96
N GLY A 657 -21.73 -1.94 -0.54
CA GLY A 657 -21.20 -0.59 -0.29
C GLY A 657 -22.28 0.40 0.14
N TRP A 658 -21.96 1.68 0.00
CA TRP A 658 -22.81 2.76 0.47
C TRP A 658 -22.61 4.05 -0.34
N CYS A 659 -23.54 5.02 -0.18
CA CYS A 659 -23.36 6.39 -0.65
C CYS A 659 -23.31 7.35 0.54
N GLY A 660 -22.44 8.35 0.49
CA GLY A 660 -22.34 9.30 1.62
C GLY A 660 -21.48 10.54 1.36
N GLY A 661 -21.53 11.46 2.31
CA GLY A 661 -20.83 12.74 2.27
C GLY A 661 -19.41 12.73 2.81
N TYR A 662 -18.93 11.60 3.31
CA TYR A 662 -17.55 11.39 3.77
C TYR A 662 -17.21 9.89 3.75
N TYR A 663 -15.93 9.55 3.74
CA TYR A 663 -15.48 8.15 3.74
C TYR A 663 -15.64 7.51 5.12
N THR A 664 -16.30 6.36 5.15
CA THR A 664 -16.37 5.47 6.34
C THR A 664 -16.10 4.03 5.90
N LYS A 665 -15.76 3.18 6.85
CA LYS A 665 -15.70 1.71 6.65
C LYS A 665 -16.10 1.04 7.94
N ASP A 666 -17.08 0.17 7.88
CA ASP A 666 -17.62 -0.60 9.01
C ASP A 666 -16.64 -1.65 9.56
#